data_da172940a952378c648d8ad9caec6333
#
_entry.id   da172940a952378c648d8ad9caec6333
#
_cell.length_a   1.000
_cell.length_b   1.000
_cell.length_c   1.000
_cell.angle_alpha   90.00
_cell.angle_beta   90.00
_cell.angle_gamma   90.00
#
_symmetry.space_group_name_H-M   'P 1'
#
loop_
_entity.id
_entity.type
_entity.pdbx_description
1 polymer ?
#
loop_
_entity_poly.entity_id
_entity_poly.type
_entity_poly.pdbx_seq_one_letter_code
_entity_poly.pdbx_strand_id
1 'polypeptide(L)'
;MTVRENIVQLFESGKLAFKTEKQICDILKITHGERKSAARILGELEKEGVILKTNVGEYCTPAQAGAVCGIIQGNERGFAFLIPDGKTGDMKDLFIPRHSLHGALDGDRVLAVRIKGTEDEASVIKILSRGRTAVAGTFERTGGACYVVPDWSKFAPRIFVPSSLSMNAKQGDKVVCRITAYPHGKAPNGKVVEILGKGGDFYAEELSIIRNYGLYEQFPAEAERQAERVAAQKVVLGDRRDLRDTLTITIDGDDTRDIDDAVSLERRGENFVLGVHIADVGHYVKRGTKLDEEAYSRGTSVYFPDRVLPMLPRALSNGACSLNEGEDRYALSCIMTIAPDGERISSEIFESVIKSDHRTTYKEITALAEGDEAMRGKYPDLIAMCADMKELCGALTARRERLGNIDLSVKEAHIYLDERGEIVIPDYERTISEKMIEQFMICANEAVAEYMQKKGAPFMFRVHEPPAPEKVSSFLSFLSDLGISGRVSEDEPEPGQFQAILKRIAGKPAESAVNKVMLRTMQKARYFERNLGHFGIASECYCHFTSPIRRYPDLFIHRIIKSVLHGGIDEMREKYAGVAAEEAAHCSLCEKNADAAERDVDSLYKVVYMSERVGEEYEATVSGVTAFGVFAELDNTVEGLIRLEKLPGGSYEYLEDKFVLKGERTFRLGDRIKIRVDGCDWGNMRPEFSLADVPQTHSKPSAESGKRRAGDKNGTQKDGRHGGAKQRRKSGGKPRRGEGRAESGKKYTRRGGGHRRRG
;
A
#
# COMPACT_ATOMS: atom_id res chain seq x y z
N MET A 1 -18.60 18.19 25.63
CA MET A 1 -17.62 18.96 24.83
C MET A 1 -16.43 19.28 25.72
N THR A 2 -15.25 18.81 25.38
CA THR A 2 -14.02 19.09 26.12
C THR A 2 -13.60 20.56 25.92
N VAL A 3 -12.75 21.09 26.80
CA VAL A 3 -12.21 22.46 26.65
C VAL A 3 -11.49 22.62 25.30
N ARG A 4 -10.81 21.57 24.84
CA ARG A 4 -10.11 21.55 23.55
C ARG A 4 -11.09 21.65 22.37
N GLU A 5 -12.15 20.86 22.35
CA GLU A 5 -13.18 20.88 21.30
C GLU A 5 -13.86 22.24 21.22
N ASN A 6 -14.17 22.83 22.37
CA ASN A 6 -14.76 24.18 22.43
C ASN A 6 -13.83 25.23 21.83
N ILE A 7 -12.52 25.16 22.11
CA ILE A 7 -11.53 26.09 21.55
C ILE A 7 -11.48 25.94 20.02
N VAL A 8 -11.43 24.71 19.49
CA VAL A 8 -11.41 24.44 18.05
C VAL A 8 -12.66 25.01 17.36
N GLN A 9 -13.85 24.72 17.87
CA GLN A 9 -15.12 25.22 17.33
C GLN A 9 -15.21 26.75 17.34
N LEU A 10 -14.68 27.41 18.38
CA LEU A 10 -14.64 28.85 18.44
C LEU A 10 -13.64 29.49 17.46
N PHE A 11 -12.55 28.79 17.12
CA PHE A 11 -11.65 29.21 16.05
C PHE A 11 -12.33 29.04 14.68
N GLU A 12 -12.95 27.91 14.42
CA GLU A 12 -13.68 27.62 13.17
C GLU A 12 -14.81 28.62 12.93
N SER A 13 -15.56 28.96 13.98
CA SER A 13 -16.61 30.00 13.91
C SER A 13 -16.07 31.45 13.82
N GLY A 14 -14.75 31.63 13.82
CA GLY A 14 -14.09 32.96 13.74
C GLY A 14 -14.09 33.77 15.04
N LYS A 15 -14.73 33.31 16.11
CA LYS A 15 -14.83 34.07 17.39
C LYS A 15 -13.48 34.28 18.08
N LEU A 16 -12.54 33.35 17.89
CA LEU A 16 -11.17 33.43 18.41
C LEU A 16 -10.12 33.82 17.36
N ALA A 17 -10.53 34.16 16.13
CA ALA A 17 -9.63 34.56 15.07
C ALA A 17 -8.85 35.82 15.41
N PHE A 18 -7.53 35.78 15.20
CA PHE A 18 -6.60 36.89 15.46
C PHE A 18 -6.68 37.43 16.89
N LYS A 19 -6.82 36.52 17.88
CA LYS A 19 -6.78 36.86 19.32
C LYS A 19 -5.47 36.35 19.94
N THR A 20 -4.94 37.12 20.87
CA THR A 20 -3.81 36.72 21.71
C THR A 20 -4.25 35.70 22.77
N GLU A 21 -3.32 34.93 23.33
CA GLU A 21 -3.57 33.93 24.40
C GLU A 21 -4.39 34.57 25.55
N LYS A 22 -4.02 35.78 25.96
CA LYS A 22 -4.73 36.50 27.02
C LYS A 22 -6.20 36.75 26.65
N GLN A 23 -6.44 37.26 25.46
CA GLN A 23 -7.81 37.56 24.98
C GLN A 23 -8.64 36.28 24.83
N ILE A 24 -8.00 35.14 24.38
CA ILE A 24 -8.66 33.84 24.32
C ILE A 24 -9.07 33.38 25.71
N CYS A 25 -8.17 33.47 26.69
CA CYS A 25 -8.49 33.13 28.07
C CYS A 25 -9.63 33.99 28.65
N ASP A 26 -9.66 35.27 28.33
CA ASP A 26 -10.70 36.20 28.79
C ASP A 26 -12.06 35.88 28.12
N ILE A 27 -12.10 35.57 26.82
CA ILE A 27 -13.30 35.16 26.08
C ILE A 27 -13.88 33.86 26.64
N LEU A 28 -12.99 32.88 26.91
CA LEU A 28 -13.37 31.57 27.45
C LEU A 28 -13.65 31.61 28.97
N LYS A 29 -13.47 32.77 29.63
CA LYS A 29 -13.63 32.96 31.09
C LYS A 29 -12.76 31.96 31.89
N ILE A 30 -11.54 31.68 31.40
CA ILE A 30 -10.61 30.74 32.02
C ILE A 30 -10.02 31.38 33.29
N THR A 31 -10.10 30.70 34.42
CA THR A 31 -9.56 31.17 35.70
C THR A 31 -8.04 31.26 35.70
N HIS A 32 -7.44 32.05 36.58
CA HIS A 32 -5.99 32.24 36.63
C HIS A 32 -5.22 30.91 36.83
N GLY A 33 -5.79 29.97 37.57
CA GLY A 33 -5.22 28.64 37.78
C GLY A 33 -5.22 27.74 36.54
N GLU A 34 -6.17 27.93 35.63
CA GLU A 34 -6.38 27.12 34.42
C GLU A 34 -5.63 27.66 33.19
N ARG A 35 -5.07 28.87 33.25
CA ARG A 35 -4.36 29.50 32.12
C ARG A 35 -3.19 28.66 31.59
N LYS A 36 -2.46 27.96 32.47
CA LYS A 36 -1.39 27.07 32.05
C LYS A 36 -1.91 25.89 31.22
N SER A 37 -3.09 25.37 31.57
CA SER A 37 -3.74 24.29 30.81
C SER A 37 -4.21 24.78 29.45
N ALA A 38 -4.80 25.99 29.37
CA ALA A 38 -5.20 26.59 28.10
C ALA A 38 -3.99 26.87 27.18
N ALA A 39 -2.91 27.44 27.74
CA ALA A 39 -1.67 27.68 27.00
C ALA A 39 -1.09 26.36 26.43
N ARG A 40 -1.14 25.26 27.23
CA ARG A 40 -0.73 23.95 26.76
C ARG A 40 -1.60 23.46 25.60
N ILE A 41 -2.93 23.57 25.70
CA ILE A 41 -3.87 23.20 24.64
C ILE A 41 -3.61 24.02 23.37
N LEU A 42 -3.45 25.34 23.49
CA LEU A 42 -3.12 26.19 22.34
C LEU A 42 -1.79 25.80 21.68
N GLY A 43 -0.78 25.47 22.50
CA GLY A 43 0.51 24.99 22.00
C GLY A 43 0.44 23.62 21.32
N GLU A 44 -0.41 22.72 21.80
CA GLU A 44 -0.71 21.43 21.16
C GLU A 44 -1.42 21.63 19.82
N LEU A 45 -2.49 22.44 19.79
CA LEU A 45 -3.23 22.78 18.57
C LEU A 45 -2.34 23.48 17.52
N GLU A 46 -1.43 24.37 17.97
CA GLU A 46 -0.43 25.00 17.09
C GLU A 46 0.56 23.97 16.52
N LYS A 47 1.02 23.05 17.35
CA LYS A 47 1.92 21.98 16.93
C LYS A 47 1.27 21.04 15.93
N GLU A 48 0.01 20.71 16.12
CA GLU A 48 -0.81 19.89 15.22
C GLU A 48 -1.21 20.63 13.93
N GLY A 49 -1.04 21.95 13.87
CA GLY A 49 -1.40 22.77 12.70
C GLY A 49 -2.89 23.13 12.62
N VAL A 50 -3.67 22.84 13.66
CA VAL A 50 -5.09 23.22 13.74
C VAL A 50 -5.23 24.74 13.85
N ILE A 51 -4.30 25.39 14.57
CA ILE A 51 -4.19 26.85 14.67
C ILE A 51 -2.77 27.30 14.39
N LEU A 52 -2.59 28.57 14.08
CA LEU A 52 -1.34 29.24 13.83
C LEU A 52 -1.14 30.38 14.80
N LYS A 53 0.10 30.60 15.24
CA LYS A 53 0.49 31.78 15.96
C LYS A 53 1.19 32.76 15.02
N THR A 54 0.65 33.94 14.85
CA THR A 54 1.21 35.02 14.02
C THR A 54 2.46 35.63 14.66
N ASN A 55 3.25 36.35 13.88
CA ASN A 55 4.45 37.06 14.39
C ASN A 55 4.13 38.10 15.49
N VAL A 56 2.87 38.55 15.58
CA VAL A 56 2.40 39.47 16.62
C VAL A 56 1.79 38.77 17.82
N GLY A 57 1.85 37.42 17.86
CA GLY A 57 1.42 36.59 19.00
C GLY A 57 -0.09 36.31 19.03
N GLU A 58 -0.81 36.56 17.95
CA GLU A 58 -2.23 36.24 17.78
C GLU A 58 -2.40 34.83 17.18
N TYR A 59 -3.51 34.16 17.48
CA TYR A 59 -3.86 32.85 16.96
C TYR A 59 -4.97 32.94 15.92
N CYS A 60 -4.88 32.13 14.85
CA CYS A 60 -5.91 31.99 13.83
C CYS A 60 -5.87 30.58 13.26
N THR A 61 -6.88 30.17 12.49
CA THR A 61 -6.79 28.93 11.71
C THR A 61 -5.88 29.12 10.48
N PRO A 62 -5.32 28.02 9.92
CA PRO A 62 -4.60 28.08 8.65
C PRO A 62 -5.41 28.78 7.54
N ALA A 63 -6.70 28.45 7.40
CA ALA A 63 -7.58 29.03 6.40
C ALA A 63 -7.71 30.56 6.57
N GLN A 64 -7.87 31.05 7.81
CA GLN A 64 -7.91 32.47 8.11
C GLN A 64 -6.60 33.21 7.78
N ALA A 65 -5.47 32.50 7.86
CA ALA A 65 -4.15 33.00 7.46
C ALA A 65 -3.88 32.86 5.95
N GLY A 66 -4.81 32.28 5.16
CA GLY A 66 -4.60 31.96 3.75
C GLY A 66 -3.57 30.84 3.51
N ALA A 67 -3.37 30.01 4.54
CA ALA A 67 -2.45 28.88 4.48
C ALA A 67 -3.22 27.55 4.37
N VAL A 68 -2.57 26.55 3.79
CA VAL A 68 -3.08 25.19 3.59
C VAL A 68 -2.21 24.21 4.38
N CYS A 69 -2.84 23.38 5.21
CA CYS A 69 -2.21 22.21 5.83
C CYS A 69 -2.32 21.02 4.89
N GLY A 70 -1.30 20.17 4.90
CA GLY A 70 -1.32 18.94 4.12
C GLY A 70 -0.02 18.16 4.19
N ILE A 71 0.05 17.07 3.43
CA ILE A 71 1.19 16.15 3.36
C ILE A 71 1.98 16.40 2.07
N ILE A 72 3.29 16.46 2.19
CA ILE A 72 4.20 16.55 1.04
C ILE A 72 4.32 15.20 0.36
N GLN A 73 4.02 15.16 -0.93
CA GLN A 73 4.34 14.06 -1.82
C GLN A 73 5.54 14.47 -2.69
N GLY A 74 6.71 13.94 -2.35
CA GLY A 74 7.94 14.22 -3.06
C GLY A 74 7.98 13.64 -4.48
N ASN A 75 8.81 14.23 -5.33
CA ASN A 75 9.10 13.74 -6.66
C ASN A 75 10.63 13.60 -6.84
N GLU A 76 11.06 12.59 -7.61
CA GLU A 76 12.48 12.31 -7.91
C GLU A 76 13.23 13.49 -8.54
N ARG A 77 12.52 14.35 -9.27
CA ARG A 77 13.07 15.58 -9.86
C ARG A 77 13.28 16.69 -8.84
N GLY A 78 12.92 16.46 -7.57
CA GLY A 78 13.16 17.36 -6.44
C GLY A 78 12.12 18.45 -6.21
N PHE A 79 10.99 18.43 -6.90
CA PHE A 79 9.79 19.19 -6.55
C PHE A 79 8.82 18.30 -5.74
N ALA A 80 7.72 18.84 -5.27
CA ALA A 80 6.70 18.07 -4.58
C ALA A 80 5.29 18.59 -4.87
N PHE A 81 4.30 17.80 -4.46
CA PHE A 81 2.91 18.24 -4.35
C PHE A 81 2.50 18.27 -2.88
N LEU A 82 1.74 19.26 -2.50
CA LEU A 82 1.04 19.29 -1.21
C LEU A 82 -0.35 18.72 -1.41
N ILE A 83 -0.64 17.63 -0.73
CA ILE A 83 -1.98 17.04 -0.66
C ILE A 83 -2.68 17.68 0.54
N PRO A 84 -3.70 18.55 0.34
CA PRO A 84 -4.40 19.21 1.42
C PRO A 84 -5.11 18.25 2.37
N ASP A 85 -5.11 18.55 3.67
CA ASP A 85 -5.90 17.82 4.65
C ASP A 85 -7.40 18.00 4.32
N GLY A 86 -8.18 16.90 4.48
CA GLY A 86 -9.62 16.92 4.22
C GLY A 86 -10.01 17.16 2.74
N LYS A 87 -9.11 16.82 1.80
CA LYS A 87 -9.34 16.96 0.36
C LYS A 87 -10.65 16.31 -0.05
N THR A 88 -11.57 17.10 -0.58
CA THR A 88 -12.80 16.66 -1.25
C THR A 88 -12.66 16.83 -2.76
N GLY A 89 -13.47 16.16 -3.55
CA GLY A 89 -13.34 15.94 -4.99
C GLY A 89 -12.75 17.06 -5.86
N ASP A 90 -13.12 18.33 -5.59
CA ASP A 90 -12.69 19.48 -6.40
C ASP A 90 -11.37 20.14 -5.95
N MET A 91 -10.79 19.71 -4.83
CA MET A 91 -9.54 20.29 -4.34
C MET A 91 -8.34 19.70 -5.10
N LYS A 92 -7.61 20.56 -5.82
CA LYS A 92 -6.35 20.18 -6.49
C LYS A 92 -5.19 20.13 -5.52
N ASP A 93 -4.23 19.24 -5.79
CA ASP A 93 -2.94 19.23 -5.14
C ASP A 93 -2.17 20.50 -5.52
N LEU A 94 -1.45 21.08 -4.56
CA LEU A 94 -0.67 22.28 -4.81
C LEU A 94 0.75 21.91 -5.19
N PHE A 95 1.25 22.45 -6.28
CA PHE A 95 2.62 22.25 -6.73
C PHE A 95 3.59 23.02 -5.82
N ILE A 96 4.62 22.35 -5.30
CA ILE A 96 5.67 22.95 -4.48
C ILE A 96 6.99 22.91 -5.24
N PRO A 97 7.44 24.02 -5.83
CA PRO A 97 8.75 24.09 -6.48
C PRO A 97 9.88 23.72 -5.51
N ARG A 98 10.96 23.15 -6.01
CA ARG A 98 12.11 22.71 -5.20
C ARG A 98 12.63 23.77 -4.23
N HIS A 99 12.70 25.03 -4.65
CA HIS A 99 13.18 26.15 -3.82
C HIS A 99 12.17 26.54 -2.74
N SER A 100 10.89 26.18 -2.89
CA SER A 100 9.79 26.49 -1.97
C SER A 100 9.51 25.38 -0.94
N LEU A 101 10.27 24.28 -0.96
CA LEU A 101 10.15 23.18 0.00
C LEU A 101 10.67 23.55 1.40
N HIS A 102 11.63 24.49 1.49
CA HIS A 102 12.22 24.94 2.76
C HIS A 102 12.64 23.83 3.72
N GLY A 103 13.16 22.71 3.18
CA GLY A 103 13.62 21.56 3.94
C GLY A 103 12.52 20.54 4.30
N ALA A 104 11.33 20.69 3.74
CA ALA A 104 10.30 19.64 3.78
C ALA A 104 10.72 18.48 2.86
N LEU A 105 10.40 17.27 3.29
CA LEU A 105 10.72 16.01 2.65
C LEU A 105 9.44 15.21 2.39
N ASP A 106 9.56 14.15 1.61
CA ASP A 106 8.45 13.25 1.33
C ASP A 106 7.79 12.72 2.61
N GLY A 107 6.47 12.80 2.68
CA GLY A 107 5.66 12.40 3.83
C GLY A 107 5.55 13.44 4.95
N ASP A 108 6.30 14.56 4.90
CA ASP A 108 6.19 15.59 5.93
C ASP A 108 4.82 16.27 5.91
N ARG A 109 4.22 16.43 7.07
CA ARG A 109 3.04 17.27 7.22
C ARG A 109 3.46 18.71 7.39
N VAL A 110 2.96 19.57 6.53
CA VAL A 110 3.41 20.94 6.46
C VAL A 110 2.26 21.92 6.41
N LEU A 111 2.62 23.18 6.67
CA LEU A 111 1.81 24.32 6.39
C LEU A 111 2.44 25.09 5.23
N ALA A 112 1.65 25.39 4.20
CA ALA A 112 2.09 26.13 3.03
C ALA A 112 1.13 27.28 2.70
N VAL A 113 1.63 28.30 2.03
CA VAL A 113 0.84 29.41 1.50
C VAL A 113 0.92 29.42 -0.01
N ARG A 114 -0.18 29.77 -0.68
CA ARG A 114 -0.21 29.91 -2.14
C ARG A 114 0.71 31.07 -2.58
N ILE A 115 1.43 30.85 -3.66
CA ILE A 115 2.30 31.87 -4.24
C ILE A 115 1.44 32.87 -5.01
N LYS A 116 1.59 34.17 -4.71
CA LYS A 116 0.81 35.21 -5.39
C LYS A 116 1.12 35.23 -6.89
N GLY A 117 0.06 35.18 -7.71
CA GLY A 117 0.17 35.21 -9.18
C GLY A 117 0.21 33.83 -9.84
N THR A 118 0.08 32.76 -9.06
CA THR A 118 -0.09 31.39 -9.56
C THR A 118 -1.36 30.78 -8.94
N GLU A 119 -2.04 29.92 -9.69
CA GLU A 119 -3.28 29.28 -9.18
C GLU A 119 -2.98 28.05 -8.31
N ASP A 120 -1.98 27.26 -8.68
CA ASP A 120 -1.73 25.94 -8.11
C ASP A 120 -0.36 25.79 -7.43
N GLU A 121 0.44 26.88 -7.32
CA GLU A 121 1.74 26.82 -6.65
C GLU A 121 1.67 27.29 -5.19
N ALA A 122 2.45 26.60 -4.33
CA ALA A 122 2.55 26.98 -2.92
C ALA A 122 4.01 26.90 -2.41
N SER A 123 4.24 27.55 -1.27
CA SER A 123 5.51 27.56 -0.56
C SER A 123 5.33 27.08 0.87
N VAL A 124 6.14 26.15 1.32
CA VAL A 124 6.12 25.65 2.70
C VAL A 124 6.61 26.77 3.63
N ILE A 125 5.82 27.05 4.66
CA ILE A 125 6.18 28.03 5.68
C ILE A 125 6.55 27.40 7.01
N LYS A 126 6.04 26.18 7.30
CA LYS A 126 6.32 25.44 8.53
C LYS A 126 6.19 23.94 8.30
N ILE A 127 7.11 23.16 8.86
CA ILE A 127 7.00 21.72 8.95
C ILE A 127 6.37 21.39 10.31
N LEU A 128 5.19 20.78 10.29
CA LEU A 128 4.40 20.45 11.47
C LEU A 128 4.86 19.16 12.11
N SER A 129 5.06 18.13 11.28
CA SER A 129 5.62 16.85 11.69
C SER A 129 6.43 16.21 10.57
N ARG A 130 7.40 15.38 10.93
CA ARG A 130 8.19 14.61 9.97
C ARG A 130 7.47 13.33 9.62
N GLY A 131 7.34 13.06 8.31
CA GLY A 131 6.68 11.86 7.83
C GLY A 131 7.53 10.60 7.99
N ARG A 132 8.85 10.74 7.82
CA ARG A 132 9.80 9.63 7.93
C ARG A 132 10.85 9.91 8.98
N THR A 133 10.95 9.01 9.96
CA THR A 133 11.98 9.07 11.01
C THR A 133 13.14 8.11 10.74
N ALA A 134 12.95 7.14 9.85
CA ALA A 134 13.97 6.19 9.40
C ALA A 134 13.83 5.95 7.89
N VAL A 135 14.95 5.66 7.24
CA VAL A 135 15.03 5.39 5.80
C VAL A 135 16.03 4.26 5.58
N ALA A 136 15.68 3.29 4.76
CA ALA A 136 16.63 2.30 4.27
C ALA A 136 17.39 2.85 3.06
N GLY A 137 18.65 2.44 2.93
CA GLY A 137 19.51 2.90 1.86
C GLY A 137 20.90 2.31 1.89
N THR A 138 21.73 2.74 0.95
CA THR A 138 23.08 2.24 0.79
C THR A 138 24.09 3.09 1.58
N PHE A 139 24.91 2.41 2.39
CA PHE A 139 25.96 3.07 3.18
C PHE A 139 27.18 3.37 2.32
N GLU A 140 27.63 4.64 2.34
CA GLU A 140 28.78 5.12 1.60
C GLU A 140 29.80 5.81 2.50
N ARG A 141 31.09 5.63 2.16
CA ARG A 141 32.20 6.38 2.74
C ARG A 141 32.85 7.24 1.65
N THR A 142 32.86 8.54 1.83
CA THR A 142 33.45 9.48 0.88
C THR A 142 34.25 10.53 1.64
N GLY A 143 35.56 10.65 1.35
CA GLY A 143 36.43 11.68 1.96
C GLY A 143 36.55 11.59 3.49
N GLY A 144 36.45 10.39 4.07
CA GLY A 144 36.49 10.18 5.53
C GLY A 144 35.16 10.40 6.26
N ALA A 145 34.14 10.87 5.57
CA ALA A 145 32.77 11.01 6.09
C ALA A 145 31.90 9.82 5.65
N CYS A 146 30.92 9.46 6.49
CA CYS A 146 29.96 8.40 6.20
C CYS A 146 28.60 9.00 5.87
N TYR A 147 27.93 8.41 4.90
CA TYR A 147 26.61 8.81 4.46
C TYR A 147 25.74 7.56 4.22
N VAL A 148 24.42 7.73 4.32
CA VAL A 148 23.45 6.80 3.76
C VAL A 148 22.77 7.49 2.59
N VAL A 149 22.82 6.85 1.43
CA VAL A 149 22.06 7.24 0.23
C VAL A 149 20.73 6.49 0.28
N PRO A 150 19.60 7.19 0.49
CA PRO A 150 18.30 6.54 0.56
C PRO A 150 17.96 5.80 -0.74
N ASP A 151 17.39 4.60 -0.63
CA ASP A 151 16.85 3.86 -1.77
C ASP A 151 15.47 4.41 -2.18
N TRP A 152 14.82 5.14 -1.28
CA TRP A 152 13.55 5.82 -1.57
C TRP A 152 13.81 7.03 -2.48
N SER A 153 13.49 6.91 -3.76
CA SER A 153 13.82 7.90 -4.79
C SER A 153 13.21 9.29 -4.53
N LYS A 154 12.04 9.33 -3.88
CA LYS A 154 11.35 10.58 -3.49
C LYS A 154 11.99 11.30 -2.31
N PHE A 155 12.88 10.64 -1.56
CA PHE A 155 13.64 11.24 -0.47
C PHE A 155 15.04 11.62 -0.98
N ALA A 156 15.20 12.83 -1.45
CA ALA A 156 16.38 13.24 -2.21
C ALA A 156 17.71 13.43 -1.42
N PRO A 157 17.77 13.84 -0.13
CA PRO A 157 19.04 14.15 0.51
C PRO A 157 19.78 12.92 1.03
N ARG A 158 21.12 12.87 0.84
CA ARG A 158 21.98 11.95 1.57
C ARG A 158 21.94 12.27 3.05
N ILE A 159 21.99 11.25 3.89
CA ILE A 159 21.96 11.38 5.36
C ILE A 159 23.40 11.24 5.87
N PHE A 160 23.92 12.25 6.57
CA PHE A 160 25.22 12.19 7.21
C PHE A 160 25.17 11.31 8.46
N VAL A 161 26.11 10.37 8.58
CA VAL A 161 26.21 9.46 9.72
C VAL A 161 27.59 9.59 10.36
N PRO A 162 27.70 10.05 11.62
CA PRO A 162 28.96 9.99 12.34
C PRO A 162 29.52 8.56 12.40
N SER A 163 30.82 8.37 12.22
CA SER A 163 31.46 7.04 12.20
C SER A 163 31.16 6.21 13.48
N SER A 164 31.04 6.87 14.63
CA SER A 164 30.65 6.24 15.89
C SER A 164 29.20 5.71 15.92
N LEU A 165 28.35 6.19 15.01
CA LEU A 165 26.94 5.81 14.91
C LEU A 165 26.64 4.95 13.65
N SER A 166 27.69 4.41 13.01
CA SER A 166 27.57 3.63 11.76
C SER A 166 27.35 2.13 12.00
N MET A 167 27.32 1.62 13.24
CA MET A 167 27.25 0.18 13.56
C MET A 167 28.32 -0.66 12.82
N ASN A 168 29.47 -0.05 12.46
CA ASN A 168 30.52 -0.67 11.64
C ASN A 168 30.08 -1.09 10.23
N ALA A 169 29.03 -0.48 9.66
CA ALA A 169 28.62 -0.70 8.28
C ALA A 169 29.78 -0.47 7.30
N LYS A 170 29.85 -1.31 6.28
CA LYS A 170 30.87 -1.27 5.22
C LYS A 170 30.34 -0.53 4.00
N GLN A 171 31.28 -0.10 3.14
CA GLN A 171 30.92 0.48 1.83
C GLN A 171 30.00 -0.46 1.05
N GLY A 172 28.86 0.04 0.62
CA GLY A 172 27.87 -0.68 -0.16
C GLY A 172 26.91 -1.54 0.64
N ASP A 173 26.97 -1.56 1.98
CA ASP A 173 25.97 -2.27 2.78
C ASP A 173 24.62 -1.55 2.71
N LYS A 174 23.53 -2.33 2.64
CA LYS A 174 22.16 -1.87 2.85
C LYS A 174 21.91 -1.73 4.35
N VAL A 175 21.40 -0.57 4.74
CA VAL A 175 21.22 -0.22 6.15
C VAL A 175 19.92 0.54 6.37
N VAL A 176 19.36 0.44 7.58
CA VAL A 176 18.32 1.36 8.04
C VAL A 176 18.97 2.48 8.85
N CYS A 177 18.74 3.70 8.40
CA CYS A 177 19.25 4.91 9.04
C CYS A 177 18.12 5.69 9.71
N ARG A 178 18.16 5.83 11.03
CA ARG A 178 17.25 6.70 11.79
C ARG A 178 17.76 8.13 11.74
N ILE A 179 16.90 9.05 11.31
CA ILE A 179 17.24 10.48 11.24
C ILE A 179 17.19 11.05 12.66
N THR A 180 18.25 11.73 13.08
CA THR A 180 18.37 12.30 14.42
C THR A 180 18.26 13.82 14.45
N ALA A 181 18.57 14.49 13.36
CA ALA A 181 18.45 15.95 13.24
C ALA A 181 18.32 16.40 11.78
N TYR A 182 17.71 17.57 11.59
CA TYR A 182 17.54 18.25 10.31
C TYR A 182 18.19 19.64 10.37
N PRO A 183 19.54 19.75 10.24
CA PRO A 183 20.21 21.03 10.31
C PRO A 183 19.82 21.91 9.13
N HIS A 184 19.56 23.21 9.37
CA HIS A 184 19.17 24.13 8.31
C HIS A 184 20.27 24.26 7.23
N GLY A 185 19.91 24.08 5.95
CA GLY A 185 20.82 24.19 4.81
C GLY A 185 21.89 23.11 4.70
N LYS A 186 21.80 22.01 5.49
CA LYS A 186 22.73 20.88 5.46
C LYS A 186 21.99 19.56 5.28
N ALA A 187 22.74 18.50 4.98
CA ALA A 187 22.21 17.15 4.97
C ALA A 187 21.63 16.76 6.35
N PRO A 188 20.55 15.99 6.41
CA PRO A 188 20.07 15.41 7.65
C PRO A 188 21.16 14.59 8.34
N ASN A 189 21.18 14.58 9.68
CA ASN A 189 22.03 13.71 10.45
C ASN A 189 21.27 12.44 10.83
N GLY A 190 21.95 11.30 10.82
CA GLY A 190 21.34 10.03 11.18
C GLY A 190 22.29 9.11 11.93
N LYS A 191 21.72 7.99 12.37
CA LYS A 191 22.46 6.84 12.91
C LYS A 191 21.97 5.56 12.25
N VAL A 192 22.86 4.65 11.92
CA VAL A 192 22.50 3.30 11.48
C VAL A 192 21.88 2.57 12.69
N VAL A 193 20.73 1.94 12.48
CA VAL A 193 20.00 1.17 13.51
C VAL A 193 19.86 -0.31 13.13
N GLU A 194 20.06 -0.66 11.86
CA GLU A 194 19.99 -2.04 11.35
C GLU A 194 20.92 -2.16 10.12
N ILE A 195 21.61 -3.27 9.97
CA ILE A 195 22.35 -3.64 8.75
C ILE A 195 21.60 -4.78 8.11
N LEU A 196 21.10 -4.57 6.88
CA LEU A 196 20.22 -5.51 6.17
C LEU A 196 21.03 -6.56 5.38
N GLY A 197 22.23 -6.20 4.92
CA GLY A 197 23.10 -7.06 4.13
C GLY A 197 23.94 -6.26 3.14
N LYS A 198 24.48 -6.92 2.12
CA LYS A 198 25.22 -6.27 1.05
C LYS A 198 24.27 -5.76 -0.04
N GLY A 199 24.55 -4.58 -0.60
CA GLY A 199 23.86 -4.12 -1.80
C GLY A 199 24.05 -5.09 -2.96
N GLY A 200 22.94 -5.39 -3.66
CA GLY A 200 22.86 -6.41 -4.71
C GLY A 200 22.55 -7.83 -4.22
N ASP A 201 22.51 -8.04 -2.90
CA ASP A 201 21.95 -9.27 -2.35
C ASP A 201 20.42 -9.19 -2.36
N PHE A 202 19.75 -10.21 -2.88
CA PHE A 202 18.31 -10.22 -3.07
C PHE A 202 17.54 -9.93 -1.77
N TYR A 203 17.89 -10.63 -0.68
CA TYR A 203 17.20 -10.44 0.60
C TYR A 203 17.48 -9.07 1.24
N ALA A 204 18.67 -8.52 1.01
CA ALA A 204 18.99 -7.17 1.50
C ALA A 204 18.23 -6.08 0.74
N GLU A 205 18.03 -6.25 -0.58
CA GLU A 205 17.21 -5.34 -1.40
C GLU A 205 15.73 -5.44 -1.01
N GLU A 206 15.19 -6.66 -0.84
CA GLU A 206 13.83 -6.89 -0.37
C GLU A 206 13.58 -6.25 1.00
N LEU A 207 14.45 -6.52 1.98
CA LEU A 207 14.36 -5.91 3.31
C LEU A 207 14.46 -4.38 3.24
N SER A 208 15.27 -3.83 2.33
CA SER A 208 15.35 -2.37 2.13
C SER A 208 14.01 -1.80 1.68
N ILE A 209 13.31 -2.46 0.75
CA ILE A 209 11.95 -2.08 0.35
C ILE A 209 11.02 -2.13 1.55
N ILE A 210 10.93 -3.27 2.23
CA ILE A 210 10.04 -3.49 3.39
C ILE A 210 10.27 -2.42 4.48
N ARG A 211 11.54 -2.13 4.83
CA ARG A 211 11.89 -1.12 5.85
C ARG A 211 11.57 0.31 5.43
N ASN A 212 11.62 0.61 4.13
CA ASN A 212 11.22 1.91 3.60
C ASN A 212 9.72 2.18 3.74
N TYR A 213 8.90 1.13 3.83
CA TYR A 213 7.49 1.23 4.18
C TYR A 213 7.22 1.21 5.68
N GLY A 214 8.27 1.12 6.53
CA GLY A 214 8.15 1.08 7.98
C GLY A 214 7.60 -0.23 8.51
N LEU A 215 7.70 -1.31 7.73
CA LEU A 215 7.18 -2.64 8.06
C LEU A 215 8.25 -3.49 8.75
N TYR A 216 7.83 -4.23 9.79
CA TYR A 216 8.71 -5.06 10.62
C TYR A 216 8.02 -6.39 10.95
N GLU A 217 8.80 -7.47 11.01
CA GLU A 217 8.32 -8.81 11.36
C GLU A 217 8.03 -8.92 12.87
N GLN A 218 8.91 -8.33 13.70
CA GLN A 218 8.84 -8.47 15.13
C GLN A 218 7.71 -7.65 15.74
N PHE A 219 7.07 -8.21 16.74
CA PHE A 219 6.14 -7.51 17.60
C PHE A 219 6.84 -6.98 18.85
N PRO A 220 6.33 -5.91 19.48
CA PRO A 220 6.77 -5.52 20.81
C PRO A 220 6.56 -6.66 21.80
N ALA A 221 7.56 -6.92 22.64
CA ALA A 221 7.53 -8.03 23.62
C ALA A 221 6.32 -8.02 24.55
N GLU A 222 5.71 -6.86 24.80
CA GLU A 222 4.50 -6.75 25.61
C GLU A 222 3.26 -7.22 24.86
N ALA A 223 3.15 -6.91 23.56
CA ALA A 223 2.09 -7.41 22.69
C ALA A 223 2.18 -8.93 22.53
N GLU A 224 3.38 -9.48 22.32
CA GLU A 224 3.63 -10.93 22.25
C GLU A 224 3.16 -11.64 23.53
N ARG A 225 3.64 -11.17 24.72
CA ARG A 225 3.22 -11.77 26.01
C ARG A 225 1.72 -11.67 26.25
N GLN A 226 1.09 -10.59 25.81
CA GLN A 226 -0.36 -10.45 25.92
C GLN A 226 -1.08 -11.44 24.99
N ALA A 227 -0.61 -11.61 23.75
CA ALA A 227 -1.16 -12.55 22.79
C ALA A 227 -1.07 -14.00 23.30
N GLU A 228 0.10 -14.43 23.79
CA GLU A 228 0.27 -15.77 24.41
C GLU A 228 -0.69 -16.01 25.57
N ARG A 229 -0.85 -15.01 26.44
CA ARG A 229 -1.75 -15.13 27.62
C ARG A 229 -3.21 -15.27 27.22
N VAL A 230 -3.69 -14.49 26.23
CA VAL A 230 -5.10 -14.56 25.81
C VAL A 230 -5.34 -15.77 24.93
N ALA A 231 -4.39 -16.21 24.14
CA ALA A 231 -4.47 -17.41 23.32
C ALA A 231 -4.59 -18.70 24.15
N ALA A 232 -4.02 -18.72 25.35
CA ALA A 232 -4.08 -19.86 26.27
C ALA A 232 -5.46 -20.05 26.93
N GLN A 233 -6.42 -19.15 26.70
CA GLN A 233 -7.77 -19.26 27.25
C GLN A 233 -8.55 -20.37 26.54
N LYS A 234 -9.27 -21.18 27.32
CA LYS A 234 -10.16 -22.21 26.75
C LYS A 234 -11.44 -21.57 26.19
N VAL A 235 -11.91 -22.12 25.09
CA VAL A 235 -13.21 -21.75 24.54
C VAL A 235 -14.31 -22.25 25.49
N VAL A 236 -15.22 -21.35 25.82
CA VAL A 236 -16.38 -21.64 26.70
C VAL A 236 -17.63 -21.15 25.98
N LEU A 237 -18.70 -21.99 25.94
CA LEU A 237 -19.91 -21.62 25.22
C LEU A 237 -20.59 -20.35 25.77
N GLY A 238 -20.77 -20.24 27.10
CA GLY A 238 -21.42 -19.07 27.71
C GLY A 238 -22.79 -18.80 27.10
N ASP A 239 -23.07 -17.51 26.80
CA ASP A 239 -24.35 -17.08 26.19
C ASP A 239 -24.30 -17.14 24.63
N ARG A 240 -23.25 -17.71 24.04
CA ARG A 240 -23.08 -17.85 22.59
C ARG A 240 -23.95 -19.00 22.06
N ARG A 241 -24.38 -18.85 20.80
CA ARG A 241 -25.09 -19.93 20.11
C ARG A 241 -24.13 -21.09 19.82
N ASP A 242 -24.53 -22.30 20.15
CA ASP A 242 -23.76 -23.51 19.83
C ASP A 242 -24.04 -23.96 18.39
N LEU A 243 -23.00 -23.95 17.54
CA LEU A 243 -23.07 -24.40 16.17
C LEU A 243 -22.03 -25.51 15.89
N ARG A 244 -21.49 -26.16 16.92
CA ARG A 244 -20.45 -27.19 16.78
C ARG A 244 -20.91 -28.47 16.08
N ASP A 245 -22.23 -28.71 16.04
CA ASP A 245 -22.84 -29.83 15.33
C ASP A 245 -23.32 -29.46 13.91
N THR A 246 -23.06 -28.20 13.45
CA THR A 246 -23.39 -27.74 12.10
C THR A 246 -22.25 -28.06 11.19
N LEU A 247 -22.47 -28.79 10.08
CA LEU A 247 -21.43 -29.08 9.08
C LEU A 247 -20.84 -27.78 8.56
N THR A 248 -19.58 -27.53 8.93
CA THR A 248 -18.88 -26.27 8.70
C THR A 248 -17.50 -26.56 8.13
N ILE A 249 -17.13 -25.88 7.05
CA ILE A 249 -15.85 -26.07 6.40
C ILE A 249 -15.11 -24.74 6.19
N THR A 250 -13.79 -24.81 6.11
CA THR A 250 -12.96 -23.72 5.64
C THR A 250 -12.38 -24.04 4.27
N ILE A 251 -12.23 -23.03 3.40
CA ILE A 251 -11.73 -23.19 2.03
C ILE A 251 -10.67 -22.09 1.77
N ASP A 252 -9.40 -22.46 1.76
CA ASP A 252 -8.27 -21.54 1.72
C ASP A 252 -7.19 -21.97 0.73
N GLY A 253 -6.12 -21.17 0.63
CA GLY A 253 -4.90 -21.58 -0.04
C GLY A 253 -4.16 -22.70 0.70
N ASP A 254 -3.34 -23.48 -0.01
CA ASP A 254 -2.62 -24.63 0.55
C ASP A 254 -1.77 -24.26 1.79
N ASP A 255 -1.15 -23.09 1.78
CA ASP A 255 -0.23 -22.60 2.82
C ASP A 255 -0.86 -21.66 3.85
N THR A 256 -2.17 -21.35 3.72
CA THR A 256 -2.89 -20.42 4.64
C THR A 256 -2.90 -21.00 6.05
N ARG A 257 -2.56 -20.17 7.04
CA ARG A 257 -2.58 -20.55 8.47
C ARG A 257 -3.45 -19.64 9.32
N ASP A 258 -3.82 -18.49 8.83
CA ASP A 258 -4.63 -17.45 9.47
C ASP A 258 -6.05 -17.48 8.86
N ILE A 259 -6.79 -18.55 9.19
CA ILE A 259 -8.10 -18.83 8.63
C ILE A 259 -9.14 -17.95 9.32
N ASP A 260 -9.62 -16.93 8.59
CA ASP A 260 -10.59 -15.93 9.08
C ASP A 260 -12.03 -16.42 9.01
N ASP A 261 -12.40 -17.22 8.00
CA ASP A 261 -13.77 -17.56 7.66
C ASP A 261 -14.01 -19.06 7.47
N ALA A 262 -15.21 -19.47 7.87
CA ALA A 262 -15.74 -20.78 7.62
C ALA A 262 -17.18 -20.63 7.11
N VAL A 263 -17.66 -21.61 6.34
CA VAL A 263 -18.98 -21.60 5.72
C VAL A 263 -19.76 -22.85 6.05
N SER A 264 -21.08 -22.69 6.22
CA SER A 264 -22.05 -23.77 6.27
C SER A 264 -23.17 -23.49 5.28
N LEU A 265 -23.72 -24.52 4.67
CA LEU A 265 -24.82 -24.37 3.72
C LEU A 265 -25.81 -25.54 3.85
N GLU A 266 -27.07 -25.21 3.96
CA GLU A 266 -28.19 -26.18 3.91
C GLU A 266 -29.33 -25.66 3.03
N ARG A 267 -30.16 -26.58 2.56
CA ARG A 267 -31.43 -26.21 1.89
C ARG A 267 -32.59 -26.27 2.83
N ARG A 268 -33.47 -25.25 2.78
CA ARG A 268 -34.78 -25.25 3.43
C ARG A 268 -35.86 -24.97 2.39
N GLY A 269 -36.50 -26.06 1.91
CA GLY A 269 -37.36 -25.99 0.74
C GLY A 269 -36.58 -25.64 -0.52
N GLU A 270 -36.97 -24.58 -1.22
CA GLU A 270 -36.27 -24.07 -2.40
C GLU A 270 -35.12 -23.09 -2.05
N ASN A 271 -35.10 -22.57 -0.82
CA ASN A 271 -34.15 -21.55 -0.40
C ASN A 271 -32.85 -22.17 0.12
N PHE A 272 -31.76 -21.39 -0.03
CA PHE A 272 -30.45 -21.66 0.59
C PHE A 272 -30.40 -21.00 1.98
N VAL A 273 -29.80 -21.67 2.95
CA VAL A 273 -29.42 -21.08 4.23
C VAL A 273 -27.94 -21.13 4.35
N LEU A 274 -27.32 -19.99 4.03
CA LEU A 274 -25.88 -19.79 4.05
C LEU A 274 -25.44 -19.25 5.40
N GLY A 275 -24.55 -19.97 6.07
CA GLY A 275 -23.82 -19.50 7.24
C GLY A 275 -22.42 -19.04 6.86
N VAL A 276 -22.07 -17.81 7.24
CA VAL A 276 -20.72 -17.27 7.18
C VAL A 276 -20.27 -17.00 8.60
N HIS A 277 -19.24 -17.72 9.05
CA HIS A 277 -18.72 -17.73 10.40
C HIS A 277 -17.33 -17.13 10.42
N ILE A 278 -17.18 -15.98 11.06
CA ILE A 278 -15.93 -15.22 11.07
C ILE A 278 -15.28 -15.31 12.45
N ALA A 279 -13.99 -15.56 12.50
CA ALA A 279 -13.20 -15.61 13.73
C ALA A 279 -13.48 -14.39 14.63
N ASP A 280 -13.90 -14.60 15.87
CA ASP A 280 -14.16 -13.51 16.82
C ASP A 280 -12.86 -13.00 17.45
N VAL A 281 -12.03 -12.35 16.65
CA VAL A 281 -10.78 -11.72 17.09
C VAL A 281 -11.02 -10.69 18.18
N GLY A 282 -12.19 -10.00 18.15
CA GLY A 282 -12.60 -9.03 19.16
C GLY A 282 -12.85 -9.64 20.54
N HIS A 283 -12.92 -10.97 20.66
CA HIS A 283 -12.91 -11.66 21.95
C HIS A 283 -11.53 -11.55 22.62
N TYR A 284 -10.47 -11.73 21.87
CA TYR A 284 -9.08 -11.77 22.35
C TYR A 284 -8.42 -10.38 22.38
N VAL A 285 -8.64 -9.58 21.35
CA VAL A 285 -7.99 -8.26 21.15
C VAL A 285 -8.94 -7.16 21.65
N LYS A 286 -8.80 -6.80 22.92
CA LYS A 286 -9.63 -5.75 23.53
C LYS A 286 -9.06 -4.37 23.22
N ARG A 287 -9.97 -3.40 22.94
CA ARG A 287 -9.57 -2.01 22.63
C ARG A 287 -8.73 -1.38 23.74
N GLY A 288 -7.70 -0.62 23.34
CA GLY A 288 -6.82 0.12 24.24
C GLY A 288 -5.78 -0.74 24.97
N THR A 289 -5.63 -2.01 24.60
CA THR A 289 -4.55 -2.87 25.10
C THR A 289 -3.31 -2.71 24.21
N LYS A 290 -2.13 -3.15 24.71
CA LYS A 290 -0.89 -3.10 23.90
C LYS A 290 -0.96 -3.93 22.62
N LEU A 291 -1.70 -5.02 22.67
CA LEU A 291 -1.99 -5.85 21.51
C LEU A 291 -2.87 -5.11 20.48
N ASP A 292 -3.88 -4.36 20.95
CA ASP A 292 -4.72 -3.54 20.10
C ASP A 292 -3.98 -2.34 19.51
N GLU A 293 -3.14 -1.66 20.31
CA GLU A 293 -2.31 -0.55 19.84
C GLU A 293 -1.38 -1.00 18.71
N GLU A 294 -0.80 -2.20 18.81
CA GLU A 294 0.06 -2.76 17.76
C GLU A 294 -0.76 -3.16 16.52
N ALA A 295 -1.90 -3.84 16.70
CA ALA A 295 -2.79 -4.21 15.60
C ALA A 295 -3.30 -2.96 14.84
N TYR A 296 -3.65 -1.90 15.55
CA TYR A 296 -4.02 -0.61 14.98
C TYR A 296 -2.86 0.02 14.20
N SER A 297 -1.66 0.05 14.80
CA SER A 297 -0.48 0.61 14.17
C SER A 297 -0.13 -0.09 12.84
N ARG A 298 -0.30 -1.40 12.76
CA ARG A 298 -0.13 -2.18 11.52
C ARG A 298 -1.28 -1.98 10.54
N GLY A 299 -2.51 -1.90 11.03
CA GLY A 299 -3.75 -1.70 10.27
C GLY A 299 -4.17 -2.86 9.38
N THR A 300 -3.21 -3.60 8.82
CA THR A 300 -3.42 -4.79 7.99
C THR A 300 -2.21 -5.71 8.02
N SER A 301 -2.42 -7.01 7.74
CA SER A 301 -1.31 -7.91 7.37
C SER A 301 -0.80 -7.55 5.98
N VAL A 302 0.47 -7.88 5.67
CA VAL A 302 1.12 -7.65 4.38
C VAL A 302 1.69 -8.96 3.87
N TYR A 303 1.41 -9.30 2.61
CA TYR A 303 1.73 -10.58 2.02
C TYR A 303 2.81 -10.43 0.96
N PHE A 304 3.97 -11.03 1.19
CA PHE A 304 5.07 -11.11 0.24
C PHE A 304 5.21 -12.53 -0.30
N PRO A 305 5.86 -12.74 -1.44
CA PRO A 305 5.99 -14.08 -2.04
C PRO A 305 6.66 -15.13 -1.15
N ASP A 306 7.53 -14.70 -0.20
CA ASP A 306 8.28 -15.60 0.69
C ASP A 306 7.81 -15.55 2.15
N ARG A 307 7.05 -14.52 2.54
CA ARG A 307 6.65 -14.31 3.94
C ARG A 307 5.39 -13.47 4.11
N VAL A 308 4.79 -13.60 5.26
CA VAL A 308 3.67 -12.74 5.71
C VAL A 308 4.12 -11.93 6.92
N LEU A 309 3.84 -10.62 6.89
CA LEU A 309 3.94 -9.74 8.05
C LEU A 309 2.53 -9.62 8.68
N PRO A 310 2.20 -10.41 9.70
CA PRO A 310 0.84 -10.47 10.21
C PRO A 310 0.48 -9.22 11.02
N MET A 311 -0.81 -8.85 11.02
CA MET A 311 -1.35 -7.79 11.88
C MET A 311 -1.33 -8.19 13.36
N LEU A 312 -1.50 -9.47 13.65
CA LEU A 312 -1.55 -10.03 15.00
C LEU A 312 -0.40 -11.04 15.22
N PRO A 313 0.12 -11.18 16.46
CA PRO A 313 1.09 -12.24 16.77
C PRO A 313 0.56 -13.63 16.41
N ARG A 314 1.47 -14.52 15.98
CA ARG A 314 1.12 -15.86 15.48
C ARG A 314 0.36 -16.74 16.48
N ALA A 315 0.53 -16.54 17.78
CA ALA A 315 -0.27 -17.21 18.80
C ALA A 315 -1.79 -16.96 18.64
N LEU A 316 -2.15 -15.81 18.07
CA LEU A 316 -3.53 -15.48 17.72
C LEU A 316 -3.83 -15.75 16.26
N SER A 317 -3.07 -15.19 15.32
CA SER A 317 -3.39 -15.28 13.89
C SER A 317 -3.43 -16.72 13.39
N ASN A 318 -2.48 -17.54 13.79
CA ASN A 318 -2.38 -18.94 13.35
C ASN A 318 -2.95 -19.93 14.40
N GLY A 319 -3.18 -19.45 15.65
CA GLY A 319 -3.57 -20.25 16.79
C GLY A 319 -5.04 -20.00 17.20
N ALA A 320 -5.23 -19.24 18.28
CA ALA A 320 -6.53 -19.12 18.95
C ALA A 320 -7.64 -18.49 18.09
N CYS A 321 -7.32 -17.61 17.14
CA CYS A 321 -8.28 -16.99 16.23
C CYS A 321 -8.54 -17.84 14.99
N SER A 322 -7.51 -18.52 14.44
CA SER A 322 -7.63 -19.31 13.21
C SER A 322 -8.65 -20.44 13.38
N LEU A 323 -9.59 -20.56 12.42
CA LEU A 323 -10.67 -21.53 12.44
C LEU A 323 -10.18 -22.94 12.05
N ASN A 324 -9.20 -23.45 12.81
CA ASN A 324 -8.57 -24.74 12.57
C ASN A 324 -9.57 -25.92 12.69
N GLU A 325 -9.36 -26.94 11.85
CA GLU A 325 -10.19 -28.17 11.81
C GLU A 325 -10.23 -28.89 13.17
N GLY A 326 -11.41 -29.31 13.56
CA GLY A 326 -11.65 -30.12 14.76
C GLY A 326 -11.57 -29.39 16.09
N GLU A 327 -11.29 -28.07 16.07
CA GLU A 327 -11.14 -27.26 17.29
C GLU A 327 -12.33 -26.33 17.50
N ASP A 328 -12.78 -26.22 18.77
CA ASP A 328 -13.82 -25.25 19.14
C ASP A 328 -13.24 -23.82 18.96
N ARG A 329 -14.00 -22.93 18.28
CA ARG A 329 -13.60 -21.54 18.02
C ARG A 329 -14.73 -20.57 18.29
N TYR A 330 -14.39 -19.41 18.84
CA TYR A 330 -15.31 -18.30 18.91
C TYR A 330 -15.49 -17.68 17.51
N ALA A 331 -16.74 -17.49 17.13
CA ALA A 331 -17.08 -16.84 15.87
C ALA A 331 -18.16 -15.77 16.06
N LEU A 332 -18.19 -14.83 15.12
CA LEU A 332 -19.31 -13.95 14.85
C LEU A 332 -19.95 -14.44 13.55
N SER A 333 -21.16 -14.96 13.67
CA SER A 333 -21.86 -15.67 12.58
C SER A 333 -22.91 -14.78 11.94
N CYS A 334 -22.99 -14.84 10.62
CA CYS A 334 -24.06 -14.24 9.80
C CYS A 334 -24.76 -15.37 9.05
N ILE A 335 -25.99 -15.70 9.46
CA ILE A 335 -26.84 -16.70 8.78
C ILE A 335 -27.79 -15.98 7.85
N MET A 336 -27.81 -16.35 6.58
CA MET A 336 -28.60 -15.70 5.55
C MET A 336 -29.51 -16.69 4.83
N THR A 337 -30.81 -16.37 4.72
CA THR A 337 -31.73 -17.11 3.87
C THR A 337 -31.75 -16.43 2.49
N ILE A 338 -31.45 -17.20 1.45
CA ILE A 338 -31.31 -16.71 0.08
C ILE A 338 -32.27 -17.50 -0.83
N ALA A 339 -33.02 -16.79 -1.66
CA ALA A 339 -33.92 -17.36 -2.66
C ALA A 339 -33.14 -17.97 -3.84
N PRO A 340 -33.78 -18.85 -4.65
CA PRO A 340 -33.11 -19.45 -5.82
C PRO A 340 -32.60 -18.47 -6.87
N ASP A 341 -33.13 -17.25 -6.89
CA ASP A 341 -32.68 -16.18 -7.79
C ASP A 341 -31.53 -15.33 -7.24
N GLY A 342 -31.04 -15.68 -6.04
CA GLY A 342 -29.92 -15.00 -5.35
C GLY A 342 -30.36 -13.83 -4.46
N GLU A 343 -31.66 -13.52 -4.33
CA GLU A 343 -32.13 -12.47 -3.42
C GLU A 343 -32.06 -12.92 -1.96
N ARG A 344 -31.47 -12.08 -1.09
CA ARG A 344 -31.37 -12.31 0.35
C ARG A 344 -32.69 -11.96 1.04
N ILE A 345 -33.41 -12.97 1.49
CA ILE A 345 -34.72 -12.86 2.17
C ILE A 345 -34.53 -12.31 3.59
N SER A 346 -33.56 -12.86 4.32
CA SER A 346 -33.28 -12.47 5.71
C SER A 346 -31.84 -12.72 6.09
N SER A 347 -31.42 -12.05 7.16
CA SER A 347 -30.09 -12.29 7.78
C SER A 347 -30.19 -12.16 9.29
N GLU A 348 -29.43 -12.97 10.02
CA GLU A 348 -29.29 -12.93 11.46
C GLU A 348 -27.81 -12.93 11.84
N ILE A 349 -27.40 -12.02 12.74
CA ILE A 349 -26.02 -11.86 13.18
C ILE A 349 -25.98 -12.12 14.68
N PHE A 350 -25.04 -12.97 15.13
CA PHE A 350 -24.90 -13.34 16.54
C PHE A 350 -23.51 -13.90 16.84
N GLU A 351 -23.15 -13.90 18.12
CA GLU A 351 -21.96 -14.58 18.62
C GLU A 351 -22.18 -16.09 18.74
N SER A 352 -21.22 -16.90 18.30
CA SER A 352 -21.33 -18.36 18.30
C SER A 352 -20.04 -19.04 18.76
N VAL A 353 -20.15 -20.35 19.00
CA VAL A 353 -19.03 -21.31 19.03
C VAL A 353 -19.24 -22.28 17.89
N ILE A 354 -18.24 -22.40 17.03
CA ILE A 354 -18.24 -23.35 15.91
C ILE A 354 -17.10 -24.36 16.07
N LYS A 355 -17.15 -25.42 15.29
CA LYS A 355 -16.06 -26.36 15.07
C LYS A 355 -16.02 -26.67 13.59
N SER A 356 -14.92 -26.36 12.92
CA SER A 356 -14.73 -26.71 11.51
C SER A 356 -14.57 -28.24 11.38
N ASP A 357 -15.40 -28.88 10.55
CA ASP A 357 -15.34 -30.32 10.30
C ASP A 357 -14.22 -30.67 9.32
N HIS A 358 -14.00 -29.81 8.32
CA HIS A 358 -12.96 -29.99 7.32
C HIS A 358 -12.23 -28.70 7.01
N ARG A 359 -10.91 -28.77 6.99
CA ARG A 359 -10.06 -27.76 6.37
C ARG A 359 -9.77 -28.20 4.94
N THR A 360 -10.36 -27.53 3.98
CA THR A 360 -10.21 -27.83 2.55
C THR A 360 -9.44 -26.72 1.83
N THR A 361 -8.98 -27.03 0.63
CA THR A 361 -8.28 -26.04 -0.22
C THR A 361 -9.13 -25.68 -1.44
N TYR A 362 -8.83 -24.51 -2.05
CA TYR A 362 -9.49 -24.10 -3.30
C TYR A 362 -9.35 -25.17 -4.39
N LYS A 363 -8.20 -25.83 -4.47
CA LYS A 363 -7.96 -26.93 -5.44
C LYS A 363 -8.86 -28.12 -5.19
N GLU A 364 -8.99 -28.53 -3.94
CA GLU A 364 -9.81 -29.70 -3.56
C GLU A 364 -11.29 -29.46 -3.80
N ILE A 365 -11.80 -28.29 -3.39
CA ILE A 365 -13.22 -27.95 -3.60
C ILE A 365 -13.53 -27.73 -5.09
N THR A 366 -12.60 -27.17 -5.86
CA THR A 366 -12.75 -27.07 -7.31
C THR A 366 -12.85 -28.46 -7.94
N ALA A 367 -11.95 -29.38 -7.60
CA ALA A 367 -11.95 -30.75 -8.11
C ALA A 367 -13.25 -31.50 -7.68
N LEU A 368 -13.70 -31.31 -6.41
CA LEU A 368 -14.97 -31.87 -5.92
C LEU A 368 -16.17 -31.35 -6.73
N ALA A 369 -16.21 -30.03 -7.00
CA ALA A 369 -17.27 -29.37 -7.78
C ALA A 369 -17.28 -29.79 -9.26
N GLU A 370 -16.14 -30.21 -9.79
CA GLU A 370 -15.96 -30.73 -11.15
C GLU A 370 -16.22 -32.24 -11.24
N GLY A 371 -16.39 -32.90 -10.10
CA GLY A 371 -16.80 -34.29 -10.03
C GLY A 371 -15.66 -35.30 -9.93
N ASP A 372 -14.46 -34.88 -9.49
CA ASP A 372 -13.31 -35.76 -9.27
C ASP A 372 -13.64 -36.88 -8.28
N GLU A 373 -13.43 -38.12 -8.69
CA GLU A 373 -13.80 -39.30 -7.88
C GLU A 373 -12.92 -39.47 -6.64
N ALA A 374 -11.67 -39.05 -6.67
CA ALA A 374 -10.78 -39.11 -5.51
C ALA A 374 -11.25 -38.13 -4.42
N MET A 375 -11.64 -36.92 -4.81
CA MET A 375 -12.17 -35.91 -3.88
C MET A 375 -13.55 -36.30 -3.36
N ARG A 376 -14.41 -36.91 -4.18
CA ARG A 376 -15.68 -37.50 -3.72
C ARG A 376 -15.47 -38.64 -2.71
N GLY A 377 -14.44 -39.43 -2.89
CA GLY A 377 -14.05 -40.48 -1.93
C GLY A 377 -13.46 -39.90 -0.63
N LYS A 378 -12.75 -38.78 -0.71
CA LYS A 378 -12.14 -38.08 0.43
C LYS A 378 -13.19 -37.34 1.28
N TYR A 379 -14.16 -36.68 0.64
CA TYR A 379 -15.15 -35.81 1.25
C TYR A 379 -16.59 -36.21 0.86
N PRO A 380 -17.05 -37.42 1.22
CA PRO A 380 -18.35 -37.92 0.81
C PRO A 380 -19.53 -37.10 1.40
N ASP A 381 -19.35 -36.51 2.56
CA ASP A 381 -20.32 -35.65 3.26
C ASP A 381 -20.41 -34.21 2.66
N LEU A 382 -19.40 -33.79 1.91
CA LEU A 382 -19.39 -32.47 1.26
C LEU A 382 -19.97 -32.48 -0.16
N ILE A 383 -20.26 -33.62 -0.76
CA ILE A 383 -20.71 -33.72 -2.16
C ILE A 383 -21.98 -32.88 -2.39
N ALA A 384 -23.01 -33.06 -1.52
CA ALA A 384 -24.26 -32.34 -1.63
C ALA A 384 -24.07 -30.83 -1.36
N MET A 385 -23.35 -30.48 -0.28
CA MET A 385 -23.05 -29.11 0.09
C MET A 385 -22.28 -28.38 -1.02
N CYS A 386 -21.27 -29.02 -1.63
CA CYS A 386 -20.49 -28.44 -2.71
C CYS A 386 -21.33 -28.19 -3.97
N ALA A 387 -22.27 -29.09 -4.31
CA ALA A 387 -23.21 -28.87 -5.39
C ALA A 387 -24.13 -27.68 -5.13
N ASP A 388 -24.66 -27.55 -3.93
CA ASP A 388 -25.49 -26.42 -3.49
C ASP A 388 -24.68 -25.11 -3.46
N MET A 389 -23.43 -25.13 -3.03
CA MET A 389 -22.51 -23.97 -3.07
C MET A 389 -22.29 -23.46 -4.50
N LYS A 390 -22.11 -24.40 -5.45
CA LYS A 390 -21.95 -24.05 -6.88
C LYS A 390 -23.22 -23.41 -7.45
N GLU A 391 -24.38 -23.97 -7.11
CA GLU A 391 -25.67 -23.43 -7.56
C GLU A 391 -25.94 -22.04 -6.97
N LEU A 392 -25.73 -21.88 -5.66
CA LEU A 392 -25.86 -20.60 -4.95
C LEU A 392 -24.89 -19.54 -5.53
N CYS A 393 -23.64 -19.92 -5.79
CA CYS A 393 -22.67 -19.03 -6.42
C CYS A 393 -23.17 -18.51 -7.78
N GLY A 394 -23.76 -19.41 -8.60
CA GLY A 394 -24.37 -19.03 -9.87
C GLY A 394 -25.54 -18.04 -9.71
N ALA A 395 -26.40 -18.27 -8.73
CA ALA A 395 -27.54 -17.40 -8.43
C ALA A 395 -27.09 -16.01 -7.96
N LEU A 396 -26.12 -15.95 -7.02
CA LEU A 396 -25.54 -14.69 -6.51
C LEU A 396 -24.83 -13.92 -7.63
N THR A 397 -24.04 -14.61 -8.46
CA THR A 397 -23.36 -13.99 -9.62
C THR A 397 -24.39 -13.40 -10.59
N ALA A 398 -25.42 -14.16 -10.94
CA ALA A 398 -26.48 -13.67 -11.85
C ALA A 398 -27.24 -12.47 -11.25
N ARG A 399 -27.49 -12.46 -9.95
CA ARG A 399 -28.07 -11.31 -9.24
C ARG A 399 -27.16 -10.08 -9.38
N ARG A 400 -25.88 -10.21 -9.09
CA ARG A 400 -24.93 -9.11 -9.17
C ARG A 400 -24.74 -8.59 -10.59
N GLU A 401 -24.80 -9.49 -11.58
CA GLU A 401 -24.81 -9.08 -12.98
C GLU A 401 -26.05 -8.25 -13.34
N ARG A 402 -27.23 -8.57 -12.79
CA ARG A 402 -28.46 -7.77 -12.96
C ARG A 402 -28.33 -6.39 -12.33
N LEU A 403 -27.63 -6.28 -11.19
CA LEU A 403 -27.34 -5.00 -10.51
C LEU A 403 -26.28 -4.15 -11.21
N GLY A 404 -25.57 -4.71 -12.19
CA GLY A 404 -24.56 -3.98 -12.96
C GLY A 404 -23.12 -4.09 -12.41
N ASN A 405 -22.82 -5.12 -11.62
CA ASN A 405 -21.45 -5.36 -11.13
C ASN A 405 -20.40 -5.25 -12.25
N ILE A 406 -19.33 -4.50 -11.99
CA ILE A 406 -18.21 -4.31 -12.91
C ILE A 406 -17.18 -5.39 -12.60
N ASP A 407 -17.19 -6.48 -13.38
CA ASP A 407 -16.15 -7.52 -13.29
C ASP A 407 -15.02 -7.20 -14.26
N LEU A 408 -13.97 -6.59 -13.74
CA LEU A 408 -12.76 -6.33 -14.51
C LEU A 408 -11.87 -7.58 -14.43
N SER A 409 -11.85 -8.35 -15.51
CA SER A 409 -10.93 -9.49 -15.66
C SER A 409 -9.48 -9.00 -15.83
N VAL A 410 -8.91 -8.39 -14.78
CA VAL A 410 -7.49 -8.02 -14.74
C VAL A 410 -6.73 -9.17 -14.09
N LYS A 411 -5.79 -9.75 -14.83
CA LYS A 411 -4.90 -10.77 -14.27
C LYS A 411 -4.02 -10.15 -13.19
N GLU A 412 -3.95 -10.79 -12.05
CA GLU A 412 -3.00 -10.45 -10.98
C GLU A 412 -1.79 -11.37 -11.05
N ALA A 413 -0.61 -10.83 -10.71
CA ALA A 413 0.57 -11.66 -10.60
C ALA A 413 0.43 -12.63 -9.43
N HIS A 414 0.61 -13.92 -9.69
CA HIS A 414 0.72 -14.91 -8.62
C HIS A 414 2.19 -15.33 -8.51
N ILE A 415 2.90 -14.73 -7.55
CA ILE A 415 4.34 -14.96 -7.38
C ILE A 415 4.55 -15.80 -6.12
N TYR A 416 5.29 -16.89 -6.23
CA TYR A 416 5.68 -17.71 -5.08
C TYR A 416 7.06 -18.35 -5.30
N LEU A 417 7.64 -18.86 -4.22
CA LEU A 417 8.86 -19.66 -4.27
C LEU A 417 8.48 -21.14 -4.26
N ASP A 418 9.07 -21.93 -5.18
CA ASP A 418 8.90 -23.38 -5.17
C ASP A 418 9.72 -24.05 -4.04
N GLU A 419 9.65 -25.38 -3.93
CA GLU A 419 10.38 -26.17 -2.93
C GLU A 419 11.92 -26.02 -3.02
N ARG A 420 12.44 -25.51 -4.14
CA ARG A 420 13.87 -25.25 -4.37
C ARG A 420 14.24 -23.81 -4.08
N GLY A 421 13.25 -22.97 -3.78
CA GLY A 421 13.41 -21.52 -3.60
C GLY A 421 13.54 -20.77 -4.94
N GLU A 422 13.12 -21.37 -6.07
CA GLU A 422 13.07 -20.69 -7.37
C GLU A 422 11.79 -19.88 -7.51
N ILE A 423 11.89 -18.70 -8.14
CA ILE A 423 10.73 -17.82 -8.36
C ILE A 423 9.85 -18.39 -9.47
N VAL A 424 8.57 -18.59 -9.14
CA VAL A 424 7.55 -19.08 -10.08
C VAL A 424 6.49 -17.98 -10.24
N ILE A 425 6.19 -17.65 -11.50
CA ILE A 425 5.13 -16.69 -11.89
C ILE A 425 4.25 -17.37 -12.95
N PRO A 426 3.25 -18.15 -12.53
CA PRO A 426 2.38 -18.86 -13.47
C PRO A 426 1.37 -17.92 -14.13
N ASP A 427 0.80 -18.35 -15.24
CA ASP A 427 -0.47 -17.79 -15.74
C ASP A 427 -1.59 -18.35 -14.85
N TYR A 428 -2.27 -17.46 -14.11
CA TYR A 428 -3.23 -17.83 -13.10
C TYR A 428 -4.64 -17.39 -13.47
N GLU A 429 -5.59 -18.32 -13.36
CA GLU A 429 -7.02 -18.04 -13.51
C GLU A 429 -7.77 -18.42 -12.23
N ARG A 430 -8.72 -17.57 -11.81
CA ARG A 430 -9.55 -17.82 -10.64
C ARG A 430 -10.40 -19.07 -10.81
N THR A 431 -10.33 -19.94 -9.82
CA THR A 431 -11.09 -21.20 -9.76
C THR A 431 -12.56 -20.97 -9.38
N ILE A 432 -13.40 -21.98 -9.57
CA ILE A 432 -14.82 -21.90 -9.17
C ILE A 432 -14.98 -21.76 -7.67
N SER A 433 -14.15 -22.43 -6.87
CA SER A 433 -14.21 -22.36 -5.41
C SER A 433 -13.83 -20.98 -4.86
N GLU A 434 -12.86 -20.30 -5.48
CA GLU A 434 -12.55 -18.89 -5.12
C GLU A 434 -13.73 -17.97 -5.40
N LYS A 435 -14.42 -18.17 -6.54
CA LYS A 435 -15.63 -17.40 -6.88
C LYS A 435 -16.76 -17.69 -5.87
N MET A 436 -16.93 -18.95 -5.41
CA MET A 436 -17.92 -19.29 -4.39
C MET A 436 -17.68 -18.50 -3.10
N ILE A 437 -16.46 -18.57 -2.55
CA ILE A 437 -16.12 -17.86 -1.31
C ILE A 437 -16.23 -16.35 -1.49
N GLU A 438 -15.76 -15.79 -2.60
CA GLU A 438 -15.93 -14.36 -2.89
C GLU A 438 -17.39 -13.93 -2.82
N GLN A 439 -18.31 -14.65 -3.49
CA GLN A 439 -19.72 -14.31 -3.51
C GLN A 439 -20.36 -14.43 -2.11
N PHE A 440 -19.99 -15.44 -1.33
CA PHE A 440 -20.51 -15.64 0.03
C PHE A 440 -20.03 -14.55 0.98
N MET A 441 -18.75 -14.17 0.90
CA MET A 441 -18.19 -13.09 1.71
C MET A 441 -18.79 -11.73 1.35
N ILE A 442 -19.01 -11.45 0.07
CA ILE A 442 -19.69 -10.22 -0.34
C ILE A 442 -21.11 -10.17 0.19
N CYS A 443 -21.86 -11.25 0.10
CA CYS A 443 -23.23 -11.34 0.62
C CYS A 443 -23.28 -11.08 2.14
N ALA A 444 -22.34 -11.64 2.90
CA ALA A 444 -22.22 -11.41 4.35
C ALA A 444 -21.83 -9.97 4.67
N ASN A 445 -20.87 -9.40 3.96
CA ASN A 445 -20.43 -8.00 4.11
C ASN A 445 -21.59 -7.02 3.86
N GLU A 446 -22.40 -7.24 2.83
CA GLU A 446 -23.63 -6.47 2.54
C GLU A 446 -24.66 -6.61 3.67
N ALA A 447 -24.93 -7.86 4.13
CA ALA A 447 -25.89 -8.12 5.19
C ALA A 447 -25.54 -7.39 6.49
N VAL A 448 -24.26 -7.43 6.88
CA VAL A 448 -23.74 -6.77 8.08
C VAL A 448 -23.80 -5.25 7.95
N ALA A 449 -23.36 -4.72 6.80
CA ALA A 449 -23.39 -3.27 6.55
C ALA A 449 -24.80 -2.70 6.64
N GLU A 450 -25.78 -3.32 5.98
CA GLU A 450 -27.19 -2.92 6.04
C GLU A 450 -27.78 -3.02 7.45
N TYR A 451 -27.48 -4.10 8.17
CA TYR A 451 -27.95 -4.29 9.56
C TYR A 451 -27.47 -3.12 10.42
N MET A 452 -26.20 -2.78 10.34
CA MET A 452 -25.60 -1.72 11.15
C MET A 452 -26.06 -0.33 10.72
N GLN A 453 -26.26 -0.09 9.42
CA GLN A 453 -26.85 1.14 8.91
C GLN A 453 -28.28 1.34 9.42
N LYS A 454 -29.12 0.30 9.39
CA LYS A 454 -30.49 0.35 9.94
C LYS A 454 -30.53 0.63 11.45
N LYS A 455 -29.51 0.19 12.19
CA LYS A 455 -29.34 0.50 13.62
C LYS A 455 -28.87 1.93 13.87
N GLY A 456 -28.29 2.61 12.88
CA GLY A 456 -27.72 3.96 13.02
C GLY A 456 -26.56 4.01 14.01
N ALA A 457 -25.78 2.93 14.09
CA ALA A 457 -24.54 2.88 14.88
C ALA A 457 -23.40 3.63 14.17
N PRO A 458 -22.45 4.23 14.88
CA PRO A 458 -21.20 4.67 14.28
C PRO A 458 -20.50 3.44 13.70
N PHE A 459 -20.08 3.54 12.43
CA PHE A 459 -19.62 2.37 11.69
C PHE A 459 -18.52 2.73 10.70
N MET A 460 -17.82 1.77 10.15
CA MET A 460 -16.84 1.93 9.10
C MET A 460 -17.29 1.15 7.88
N PHE A 461 -17.64 1.90 6.83
CA PHE A 461 -18.04 1.34 5.53
C PHE A 461 -16.83 1.21 4.60
N ARG A 462 -16.92 0.27 3.66
CA ARG A 462 -16.02 0.21 2.52
C ARG A 462 -16.71 0.87 1.34
N VAL A 463 -16.25 2.05 0.97
CA VAL A 463 -16.88 2.88 -0.05
C VAL A 463 -16.03 2.93 -1.32
N HIS A 464 -16.72 2.99 -2.46
CA HIS A 464 -16.11 3.20 -3.77
C HIS A 464 -16.98 4.18 -4.54
N GLU A 465 -16.52 5.42 -4.65
CA GLU A 465 -17.24 6.50 -5.28
C GLU A 465 -17.25 6.32 -6.81
N PRO A 466 -18.26 6.87 -7.52
CA PRO A 466 -18.28 6.89 -8.98
C PRO A 466 -17.03 7.57 -9.56
N PRO A 467 -16.63 7.22 -10.80
CA PRO A 467 -15.53 7.90 -11.48
C PRO A 467 -15.82 9.37 -11.73
N ALA A 468 -14.77 10.21 -11.71
CA ALA A 468 -14.89 11.63 -12.00
C ALA A 468 -15.30 11.89 -13.47
N PRO A 469 -16.13 12.92 -13.75
CA PRO A 469 -16.63 13.22 -15.11
C PRO A 469 -15.53 13.33 -16.16
N GLU A 470 -14.42 14.00 -15.84
CA GLU A 470 -13.30 14.18 -16.78
C GLU A 470 -12.64 12.85 -17.16
N LYS A 471 -12.58 11.90 -16.21
CA LYS A 471 -12.07 10.56 -16.49
C LYS A 471 -13.03 9.73 -17.33
N VAL A 472 -14.34 9.88 -17.13
CA VAL A 472 -15.37 9.24 -17.96
C VAL A 472 -15.29 9.76 -19.38
N SER A 473 -15.19 11.08 -19.57
CA SER A 473 -15.05 11.72 -20.88
C SER A 473 -13.79 11.22 -21.61
N SER A 474 -12.65 11.15 -20.91
CA SER A 474 -11.40 10.60 -21.47
C SER A 474 -11.54 9.13 -21.87
N PHE A 475 -12.23 8.33 -21.06
CA PHE A 475 -12.51 6.92 -21.36
C PHE A 475 -13.40 6.75 -22.59
N LEU A 476 -14.44 7.56 -22.73
CA LEU A 476 -15.33 7.53 -23.89
C LEU A 476 -14.60 7.94 -25.18
N SER A 477 -13.71 8.94 -25.11
CA SER A 477 -12.84 9.32 -26.23
C SER A 477 -11.94 8.15 -26.67
N PHE A 478 -11.31 7.46 -25.70
CA PHE A 478 -10.50 6.28 -25.97
C PHE A 478 -11.29 5.15 -26.65
N LEU A 479 -12.52 4.86 -26.19
CA LEU A 479 -13.39 3.86 -26.82
C LEU A 479 -13.73 4.24 -28.28
N SER A 480 -14.01 5.53 -28.51
CA SER A 480 -14.32 6.06 -29.85
C SER A 480 -13.13 5.87 -30.80
N ASP A 481 -11.91 6.11 -30.35
CA ASP A 481 -10.68 5.90 -31.15
C ASP A 481 -10.44 4.42 -31.49
N LEU A 482 -10.93 3.49 -30.68
CA LEU A 482 -10.94 2.06 -30.94
C LEU A 482 -12.15 1.62 -31.82
N GLY A 483 -13.06 2.52 -32.20
CA GLY A 483 -14.29 2.20 -32.90
C GLY A 483 -15.30 1.41 -32.05
N ILE A 484 -15.16 1.47 -30.70
CA ILE A 484 -16.06 0.80 -29.77
C ILE A 484 -17.14 1.79 -29.34
N SER A 485 -18.39 1.49 -29.62
CA SER A 485 -19.49 2.30 -29.13
C SER A 485 -19.78 1.98 -27.66
N GLY A 486 -19.71 2.97 -26.80
CA GLY A 486 -20.10 2.92 -25.39
C GLY A 486 -20.92 4.15 -25.03
N ARG A 487 -21.87 4.01 -24.10
CA ARG A 487 -22.61 5.13 -23.52
C ARG A 487 -22.48 5.05 -22.02
N VAL A 488 -21.89 6.08 -21.44
CA VAL A 488 -21.81 6.29 -19.99
C VAL A 488 -22.21 7.73 -19.75
N SER A 489 -23.07 7.97 -18.76
CA SER A 489 -23.38 9.34 -18.31
C SER A 489 -22.12 9.93 -17.67
N GLU A 490 -21.74 11.13 -18.06
CA GLU A 490 -20.58 11.81 -17.47
C GLU A 490 -20.91 12.38 -16.09
N ASP A 491 -22.13 12.92 -15.91
CA ASP A 491 -22.56 13.55 -14.66
C ASP A 491 -23.03 12.54 -13.62
N GLU A 492 -23.74 11.49 -14.05
CA GLU A 492 -24.29 10.44 -13.18
C GLU A 492 -23.96 9.06 -13.76
N PRO A 493 -22.70 8.62 -13.66
CA PRO A 493 -22.31 7.30 -14.16
C PRO A 493 -22.91 6.17 -13.32
N GLU A 494 -23.44 5.15 -14.01
CA GLU A 494 -23.97 3.94 -13.38
C GLU A 494 -23.07 2.73 -13.67
N PRO A 495 -22.88 1.81 -12.71
CA PRO A 495 -22.04 0.62 -12.88
C PRO A 495 -22.45 -0.23 -14.09
N GLY A 496 -23.77 -0.40 -14.34
CA GLY A 496 -24.32 -1.17 -15.45
C GLY A 496 -23.91 -0.66 -16.83
N GLN A 497 -23.64 0.64 -16.97
CA GLN A 497 -23.17 1.24 -18.23
C GLN A 497 -21.75 0.75 -18.57
N PHE A 498 -20.88 0.64 -17.57
CA PHE A 498 -19.53 0.10 -17.74
C PHE A 498 -19.55 -1.42 -17.98
N GLN A 499 -20.38 -2.14 -17.24
CA GLN A 499 -20.61 -3.58 -17.46
C GLN A 499 -21.04 -3.87 -18.91
N ALA A 500 -21.95 -3.06 -19.48
CA ALA A 500 -22.39 -3.23 -20.85
C ALA A 500 -21.26 -3.07 -21.87
N ILE A 501 -20.27 -2.23 -21.58
CA ILE A 501 -19.06 -2.08 -22.40
C ILE A 501 -18.20 -3.34 -22.29
N LEU A 502 -17.94 -3.84 -21.05
CA LEU A 502 -17.17 -5.06 -20.81
C LEU A 502 -17.78 -6.27 -21.55
N LYS A 503 -19.09 -6.49 -21.43
CA LYS A 503 -19.80 -7.55 -22.15
C LYS A 503 -19.66 -7.45 -23.68
N ARG A 504 -19.58 -6.24 -24.21
CA ARG A 504 -19.42 -6.01 -25.66
C ARG A 504 -18.02 -6.32 -26.17
N ILE A 505 -17.00 -6.13 -25.34
CA ILE A 505 -15.58 -6.33 -25.73
C ILE A 505 -15.04 -7.70 -25.36
N ALA A 506 -15.74 -8.48 -24.57
CA ALA A 506 -15.32 -9.81 -24.13
C ALA A 506 -14.87 -10.69 -25.31
N GLY A 507 -13.71 -11.32 -25.20
CA GLY A 507 -13.08 -12.14 -26.24
C GLY A 507 -12.51 -11.37 -27.43
N LYS A 508 -12.52 -10.02 -27.45
CA LYS A 508 -11.97 -9.22 -28.53
C LYS A 508 -10.53 -8.77 -28.23
N PRO A 509 -9.71 -8.51 -29.26
CA PRO A 509 -8.31 -8.06 -29.07
C PRO A 509 -8.16 -6.80 -28.20
N ALA A 510 -9.17 -5.93 -28.18
CA ALA A 510 -9.17 -4.69 -27.40
C ALA A 510 -9.53 -4.88 -25.90
N GLU A 511 -9.94 -6.07 -25.47
CA GLU A 511 -10.44 -6.34 -24.12
C GLU A 511 -9.44 -5.93 -23.04
N SER A 512 -8.20 -6.41 -23.13
CA SER A 512 -7.14 -6.09 -22.13
C SER A 512 -6.87 -4.59 -22.03
N ALA A 513 -6.83 -3.90 -23.18
CA ALA A 513 -6.60 -2.44 -23.21
C ALA A 513 -7.76 -1.68 -22.56
N VAL A 514 -9.01 -2.04 -22.90
CA VAL A 514 -10.21 -1.39 -22.34
C VAL A 514 -10.33 -1.65 -20.85
N ASN A 515 -10.08 -2.88 -20.39
CA ASN A 515 -10.09 -3.23 -18.96
C ASN A 515 -9.06 -2.38 -18.16
N LYS A 516 -7.84 -2.21 -18.69
CA LYS A 516 -6.80 -1.38 -18.06
C LYS A 516 -7.18 0.10 -18.01
N VAL A 517 -7.72 0.66 -19.09
CA VAL A 517 -8.14 2.07 -19.11
C VAL A 517 -9.36 2.27 -18.22
N MET A 518 -10.32 1.35 -18.24
CA MET A 518 -11.49 1.38 -17.37
C MET A 518 -11.07 1.35 -15.88
N LEU A 519 -10.14 0.48 -15.50
CA LEU A 519 -9.60 0.42 -14.13
C LEU A 519 -8.97 1.76 -13.71
N ARG A 520 -8.22 2.42 -14.61
CA ARG A 520 -7.62 3.74 -14.35
C ARG A 520 -8.66 4.87 -14.25
N THR A 521 -9.81 4.68 -14.87
CA THR A 521 -10.95 5.62 -14.82
C THR A 521 -11.62 5.57 -13.45
N MET A 522 -11.70 4.39 -12.82
CA MET A 522 -12.35 4.19 -11.53
C MET A 522 -11.61 4.94 -10.39
N GLN A 523 -12.36 5.31 -9.35
CA GLN A 523 -11.81 5.77 -8.09
C GLN A 523 -11.18 4.58 -7.34
N LYS A 524 -10.43 4.88 -6.27
CA LYS A 524 -9.98 3.84 -5.34
C LYS A 524 -10.98 3.66 -4.22
N ALA A 525 -11.30 2.42 -3.89
CA ALA A 525 -12.08 2.13 -2.71
C ALA A 525 -11.30 2.54 -1.44
N ARG A 526 -12.03 2.95 -0.38
CA ARG A 526 -11.47 3.39 0.89
C ARG A 526 -12.41 3.08 2.04
N TYR A 527 -11.90 3.13 3.25
CA TYR A 527 -12.74 3.09 4.45
C TYR A 527 -13.26 4.49 4.77
N PHE A 528 -14.52 4.57 5.20
CA PHE A 528 -15.16 5.84 5.51
C PHE A 528 -16.27 5.66 6.55
N GLU A 529 -16.53 6.70 7.37
CA GLU A 529 -17.52 6.64 8.44
C GLU A 529 -18.97 6.79 7.95
N ARG A 530 -19.16 7.20 6.71
CA ARG A 530 -20.49 7.34 6.07
C ARG A 530 -20.61 6.38 4.90
N ASN A 531 -21.80 5.83 4.72
CA ASN A 531 -22.10 5.02 3.55
C ASN A 531 -22.22 5.92 2.30
N LEU A 532 -21.40 5.65 1.27
CA LEU A 532 -21.43 6.27 -0.05
C LEU A 532 -21.68 5.24 -1.16
N GLY A 533 -22.03 4.00 -0.79
CA GLY A 533 -22.12 2.87 -1.70
C GLY A 533 -20.76 2.37 -2.19
N HIS A 534 -20.80 1.30 -2.98
CA HIS A 534 -19.59 0.71 -3.57
C HIS A 534 -19.79 0.49 -5.07
N PHE A 535 -19.37 1.46 -5.87
CA PHE A 535 -19.61 1.53 -7.32
C PHE A 535 -19.15 0.27 -8.07
N GLY A 536 -17.92 -0.20 -7.82
CA GLY A 536 -17.33 -1.33 -8.57
C GLY A 536 -18.12 -2.63 -8.44
N ILE A 537 -18.69 -2.90 -7.27
CA ILE A 537 -19.53 -4.10 -7.03
C ILE A 537 -21.04 -3.82 -7.11
N ALA A 538 -21.44 -2.62 -7.53
CA ALA A 538 -22.83 -2.19 -7.62
C ALA A 538 -23.63 -2.45 -6.32
N SER A 539 -23.02 -2.17 -5.15
CA SER A 539 -23.62 -2.36 -3.84
C SER A 539 -23.99 -1.02 -3.20
N GLU A 540 -25.22 -0.89 -2.71
CA GLU A 540 -25.70 0.31 -2.03
C GLU A 540 -25.10 0.49 -0.64
N CYS A 541 -24.69 -0.62 0.01
CA CYS A 541 -24.16 -0.61 1.37
C CYS A 541 -23.17 -1.75 1.57
N TYR A 542 -21.91 -1.41 1.84
CA TYR A 542 -20.85 -2.40 1.91
C TYR A 542 -19.87 -2.12 3.05
N CYS A 543 -19.38 -3.17 3.69
CA CYS A 543 -18.30 -3.10 4.66
C CYS A 543 -17.35 -4.29 4.48
N HIS A 544 -16.24 -4.26 5.17
CA HIS A 544 -15.37 -5.42 5.34
C HIS A 544 -15.60 -5.99 6.74
N PHE A 545 -16.18 -7.19 6.81
CA PHE A 545 -16.52 -7.90 8.04
C PHE A 545 -15.78 -9.24 8.17
N THR A 546 -15.34 -9.80 7.06
CA THR A 546 -15.00 -11.21 6.91
C THR A 546 -13.54 -11.57 7.19
N SER A 547 -12.66 -10.60 7.55
CA SER A 547 -11.23 -10.91 7.77
C SER A 547 -10.59 -10.13 8.93
N PRO A 548 -11.04 -10.29 10.18
CA PRO A 548 -10.55 -9.53 11.33
C PRO A 548 -9.16 -9.98 11.83
N ILE A 549 -8.64 -11.14 11.42
CA ILE A 549 -7.27 -11.57 11.76
C ILE A 549 -6.25 -10.69 11.02
N ARG A 550 -6.58 -10.31 9.77
CA ARG A 550 -5.66 -9.61 8.89
C ARG A 550 -6.05 -8.17 8.53
N ARG A 551 -7.24 -7.69 8.92
CA ARG A 551 -7.69 -6.31 8.67
C ARG A 551 -8.26 -5.67 9.93
N TYR A 552 -7.68 -4.55 10.35
CA TYR A 552 -8.15 -3.80 11.51
C TYR A 552 -9.55 -3.20 11.36
N PRO A 553 -9.99 -2.72 10.19
CA PRO A 553 -11.38 -2.29 9.98
C PRO A 553 -12.42 -3.33 10.37
N ASP A 554 -12.19 -4.59 10.02
CA ASP A 554 -13.06 -5.72 10.38
C ASP A 554 -13.10 -5.91 11.90
N LEU A 555 -11.94 -5.94 12.55
CA LEU A 555 -11.81 -6.00 14.01
C LEU A 555 -12.54 -4.83 14.71
N PHE A 556 -12.41 -3.63 14.13
CA PHE A 556 -13.06 -2.43 14.64
C PHE A 556 -14.58 -2.57 14.60
N ILE A 557 -15.17 -2.95 13.45
CA ILE A 557 -16.62 -3.11 13.33
C ILE A 557 -17.15 -4.29 14.12
N HIS A 558 -16.41 -5.40 14.28
CA HIS A 558 -16.78 -6.53 15.11
C HIS A 558 -17.08 -6.10 16.55
N ARG A 559 -16.28 -5.22 17.12
CA ARG A 559 -16.46 -4.69 18.47
C ARG A 559 -17.76 -3.88 18.61
N ILE A 560 -18.09 -3.10 17.57
CA ILE A 560 -19.32 -2.30 17.52
C ILE A 560 -20.52 -3.22 17.35
N ILE A 561 -20.46 -4.18 16.43
CA ILE A 561 -21.53 -5.17 16.21
C ILE A 561 -21.85 -5.90 17.52
N LYS A 562 -20.84 -6.43 18.20
CA LYS A 562 -21.02 -7.15 19.48
C LYS A 562 -21.69 -6.28 20.54
N SER A 563 -21.27 -5.03 20.69
CA SER A 563 -21.91 -4.10 21.63
C SER A 563 -23.37 -3.82 21.25
N VAL A 564 -23.67 -3.65 19.95
CA VAL A 564 -25.05 -3.45 19.47
C VAL A 564 -25.93 -4.69 19.72
N LEU A 565 -25.40 -5.89 19.55
CA LEU A 565 -26.11 -7.15 19.85
C LEU A 565 -26.50 -7.25 21.33
N HIS A 566 -25.69 -6.70 22.24
CA HIS A 566 -25.96 -6.64 23.68
C HIS A 566 -26.69 -5.37 24.13
N GLY A 567 -27.29 -4.61 23.20
CA GLY A 567 -28.09 -3.41 23.50
C GLY A 567 -27.31 -2.13 23.77
N GLY A 568 -25.99 -2.14 23.58
CA GLY A 568 -25.08 -1.01 23.87
C GLY A 568 -24.96 0.05 22.77
N ILE A 569 -26.00 0.29 21.96
CA ILE A 569 -25.93 1.19 20.81
C ILE A 569 -25.65 2.64 21.20
N ASP A 570 -26.24 3.14 22.28
CA ASP A 570 -26.05 4.53 22.72
C ASP A 570 -24.65 4.75 23.28
N GLU A 571 -24.11 3.76 24.01
CA GLU A 571 -22.71 3.76 24.44
C GLU A 571 -21.77 3.82 23.24
N MET A 572 -22.05 3.07 22.18
CA MET A 572 -21.24 3.09 20.97
C MET A 572 -21.30 4.44 20.25
N ARG A 573 -22.48 5.07 20.19
CA ARG A 573 -22.62 6.40 19.63
C ARG A 573 -21.78 7.43 20.38
N GLU A 574 -21.79 7.39 21.70
CA GLU A 574 -20.98 8.29 22.51
C GLU A 574 -19.48 8.02 22.35
N LYS A 575 -19.07 6.76 22.35
CA LYS A 575 -17.67 6.35 22.34
C LYS A 575 -16.99 6.48 20.98
N TYR A 576 -17.71 6.26 19.86
CA TYR A 576 -17.10 6.12 18.53
C TYR A 576 -17.50 7.19 17.52
N ALA A 577 -18.46 8.09 17.82
CA ALA A 577 -18.93 9.09 16.86
C ALA A 577 -17.84 9.99 16.26
N GLY A 578 -16.79 10.33 17.03
CA GLY A 578 -15.65 11.11 16.55
C GLY A 578 -14.44 10.28 16.12
N VAL A 579 -14.43 9.01 16.47
CA VAL A 579 -13.26 8.11 16.30
C VAL A 579 -13.31 7.36 14.99
N ALA A 580 -14.52 7.01 14.51
CA ALA A 580 -14.69 6.19 13.31
C ALA A 580 -14.06 6.83 12.06
N ALA A 581 -14.15 8.16 11.92
CA ALA A 581 -13.56 8.89 10.79
C ALA A 581 -12.02 8.82 10.81
N GLU A 582 -11.41 9.03 11.99
CA GLU A 582 -9.95 8.99 12.17
C GLU A 582 -9.42 7.58 11.91
N GLU A 583 -10.07 6.55 12.47
CA GLU A 583 -9.67 5.16 12.27
C GLU A 583 -9.88 4.71 10.83
N ALA A 584 -10.94 5.15 10.14
CA ALA A 584 -11.15 4.86 8.72
C ALA A 584 -10.05 5.46 7.83
N ALA A 585 -9.65 6.71 8.11
CA ALA A 585 -8.55 7.37 7.41
C ALA A 585 -7.21 6.64 7.65
N HIS A 586 -6.92 6.26 8.90
CA HIS A 586 -5.72 5.50 9.26
C HIS A 586 -5.68 4.14 8.56
N CYS A 587 -6.76 3.37 8.62
CA CYS A 587 -6.84 2.05 7.96
C CYS A 587 -6.65 2.15 6.45
N SER A 588 -7.25 3.16 5.79
CA SER A 588 -7.06 3.39 4.35
C SER A 588 -5.60 3.75 4.02
N LEU A 589 -4.90 4.46 4.91
CA LEU A 589 -3.48 4.76 4.73
C LEU A 589 -2.62 3.51 4.90
N CYS A 590 -2.89 2.67 5.91
CA CYS A 590 -2.20 1.41 6.13
C CYS A 590 -2.36 0.45 4.94
N GLU A 591 -3.59 0.29 4.43
CA GLU A 591 -3.88 -0.51 3.23
C GLU A 591 -3.09 0.00 2.02
N LYS A 592 -3.15 1.30 1.74
CA LYS A 592 -2.37 1.91 0.63
C LYS A 592 -0.87 1.70 0.77
N ASN A 593 -0.35 1.71 2.01
CA ASN A 593 1.07 1.49 2.29
C ASN A 593 1.45 0.02 2.08
N ALA A 594 0.59 -0.92 2.52
CA ALA A 594 0.75 -2.36 2.30
C ALA A 594 0.75 -2.72 0.81
N ASP A 595 -0.28 -2.28 0.05
CA ASP A 595 -0.38 -2.49 -1.40
C ASP A 595 0.85 -1.95 -2.17
N ALA A 596 1.40 -0.83 -1.70
CA ALA A 596 2.58 -0.25 -2.34
C ALA A 596 3.83 -1.08 -2.03
N ALA A 597 3.97 -1.58 -0.80
CA ALA A 597 5.08 -2.45 -0.40
C ALA A 597 5.05 -3.79 -1.15
N GLU A 598 3.88 -4.42 -1.22
CA GLU A 598 3.67 -5.67 -1.98
C GLU A 598 4.05 -5.50 -3.45
N ARG A 599 3.57 -4.45 -4.12
CA ARG A 599 3.91 -4.17 -5.52
C ARG A 599 5.39 -3.89 -5.77
N ASP A 600 6.06 -3.19 -4.85
CA ASP A 600 7.48 -2.90 -5.01
C ASP A 600 8.31 -4.18 -4.81
N VAL A 601 7.92 -5.05 -3.87
CA VAL A 601 8.54 -6.37 -3.69
C VAL A 601 8.25 -7.27 -4.88
N ASP A 602 7.01 -7.36 -5.37
CA ASP A 602 6.66 -8.10 -6.59
C ASP A 602 7.49 -7.64 -7.80
N SER A 603 7.73 -6.32 -7.91
CA SER A 603 8.59 -5.78 -8.96
C SER A 603 10.04 -6.29 -8.85
N LEU A 604 10.57 -6.40 -7.63
CA LEU A 604 11.88 -7.00 -7.39
C LEU A 604 11.90 -8.48 -7.83
N TYR A 605 10.90 -9.27 -7.43
CA TYR A 605 10.78 -10.68 -7.83
C TYR A 605 10.69 -10.84 -9.36
N LYS A 606 9.89 -10.01 -10.02
CA LYS A 606 9.78 -9.99 -11.49
C LYS A 606 11.10 -9.65 -12.17
N VAL A 607 11.88 -8.71 -11.62
CA VAL A 607 13.21 -8.35 -12.13
C VAL A 607 14.18 -9.50 -11.97
N VAL A 608 14.23 -10.16 -10.81
CA VAL A 608 15.09 -11.35 -10.59
C VAL A 608 14.70 -12.46 -11.55
N TYR A 609 13.41 -12.79 -11.65
CA TYR A 609 12.88 -13.80 -12.57
C TYR A 609 13.31 -13.55 -14.02
N MET A 610 13.23 -12.31 -14.49
CA MET A 610 13.60 -11.95 -15.86
C MET A 610 15.11 -11.83 -16.06
N SER A 611 15.88 -11.53 -15.03
CA SER A 611 17.34 -11.45 -15.13
C SER A 611 18.01 -12.78 -15.48
N GLU A 612 17.37 -13.89 -15.14
CA GLU A 612 17.80 -15.25 -15.47
C GLU A 612 17.42 -15.68 -16.91
N ARG A 613 16.56 -14.89 -17.58
CA ARG A 613 15.97 -15.17 -18.89
C ARG A 613 16.43 -14.21 -19.98
N VAL A 614 17.58 -13.58 -19.78
CA VAL A 614 18.14 -12.64 -20.76
C VAL A 614 18.46 -13.36 -22.07
N GLY A 615 17.99 -12.82 -23.19
CA GLY A 615 18.11 -13.36 -24.53
C GLY A 615 16.93 -14.21 -24.98
N GLU A 616 16.02 -14.60 -24.09
CA GLU A 616 14.79 -15.32 -24.43
C GLU A 616 13.77 -14.42 -25.12
N GLU A 617 12.92 -15.00 -25.95
CA GLU A 617 11.88 -14.32 -26.72
C GLU A 617 10.48 -14.75 -26.24
N TYR A 618 9.57 -13.78 -26.13
CA TYR A 618 8.21 -14.00 -25.66
C TYR A 618 7.19 -13.23 -26.51
N GLU A 619 5.98 -13.77 -26.57
CA GLU A 619 4.81 -13.00 -26.98
C GLU A 619 4.37 -12.08 -25.84
N ALA A 620 4.05 -10.84 -26.15
CA ALA A 620 3.66 -9.85 -25.18
C ALA A 620 2.53 -8.96 -25.72
N THR A 621 1.78 -8.35 -24.81
CA THR A 621 0.75 -7.37 -25.12
C THR A 621 1.24 -5.97 -24.74
N VAL A 622 1.08 -4.97 -25.60
CA VAL A 622 1.36 -3.58 -25.26
C VAL A 622 0.44 -3.15 -24.12
N SER A 623 1.00 -2.97 -22.94
CA SER A 623 0.31 -2.62 -21.69
C SER A 623 0.31 -1.12 -21.39
N GLY A 624 1.22 -0.38 -22.03
CA GLY A 624 1.37 1.05 -21.86
C GLY A 624 2.14 1.68 -23.00
N VAL A 625 1.79 2.93 -23.33
CA VAL A 625 2.48 3.74 -24.33
C VAL A 625 2.80 5.09 -23.72
N THR A 626 4.04 5.54 -23.90
CA THR A 626 4.55 6.79 -23.33
C THR A 626 5.48 7.50 -24.31
N ALA A 627 5.81 8.77 -24.04
CA ALA A 627 6.75 9.52 -24.84
C ALA A 627 8.19 8.96 -24.83
N PHE A 628 8.54 8.10 -23.90
CA PHE A 628 9.89 7.50 -23.75
C PHE A 628 9.97 6.02 -24.12
N GLY A 629 8.85 5.39 -24.51
CA GLY A 629 8.84 4.02 -24.97
C GLY A 629 7.50 3.31 -24.79
N VAL A 630 7.53 2.01 -25.03
CA VAL A 630 6.38 1.09 -25.01
C VAL A 630 6.56 0.09 -23.88
N PHE A 631 5.54 -0.06 -23.03
CA PHE A 631 5.46 -1.11 -22.05
C PHE A 631 4.84 -2.36 -22.68
N ALA A 632 5.44 -3.50 -22.45
CA ALA A 632 4.98 -4.78 -22.94
C ALA A 632 4.83 -5.74 -21.75
N GLU A 633 3.67 -6.41 -21.65
CA GLU A 633 3.32 -7.34 -20.59
C GLU A 633 3.18 -8.75 -21.14
N LEU A 634 3.83 -9.68 -20.49
CA LEU A 634 3.75 -11.11 -20.76
C LEU A 634 2.42 -11.67 -20.23
N ASP A 635 2.04 -12.87 -20.67
CA ASP A 635 0.78 -13.51 -20.23
C ASP A 635 0.79 -13.81 -18.72
N ASN A 636 1.97 -13.96 -18.09
CA ASN A 636 2.16 -14.10 -16.65
C ASN A 636 2.30 -12.77 -15.90
N THR A 637 1.84 -11.67 -16.48
CA THR A 637 1.82 -10.32 -15.90
C THR A 637 3.17 -9.63 -15.66
N VAL A 638 4.28 -10.21 -16.13
CA VAL A 638 5.57 -9.54 -16.11
C VAL A 638 5.59 -8.43 -17.16
N GLU A 639 5.77 -7.19 -16.71
CA GLU A 639 5.82 -6.02 -17.58
C GLU A 639 7.25 -5.50 -17.72
N GLY A 640 7.67 -5.18 -18.94
CA GLY A 640 8.97 -4.59 -19.25
C GLY A 640 8.86 -3.40 -20.18
N LEU A 641 9.94 -2.62 -20.27
CA LEU A 641 10.01 -1.41 -21.10
C LEU A 641 10.86 -1.64 -22.36
N ILE A 642 10.27 -1.34 -23.51
CA ILE A 642 10.98 -1.13 -24.75
C ILE A 642 11.25 0.37 -24.87
N ARG A 643 12.49 0.80 -24.68
CA ARG A 643 12.86 2.22 -24.76
C ARG A 643 12.72 2.74 -26.20
N LEU A 644 12.41 4.03 -26.33
CA LEU A 644 12.21 4.68 -27.63
C LEU A 644 13.39 4.47 -28.60
N GLU A 645 14.63 4.49 -28.06
CA GLU A 645 15.86 4.31 -28.84
C GLU A 645 16.02 2.89 -29.42
N LYS A 646 15.28 1.90 -28.87
CA LYS A 646 15.27 0.51 -29.33
C LYS A 646 14.16 0.21 -30.35
N LEU A 647 13.31 1.19 -30.63
CA LEU A 647 12.26 1.07 -31.63
C LEU A 647 12.78 1.42 -33.03
N PRO A 648 12.29 0.78 -34.10
CA PRO A 648 12.74 1.03 -35.47
C PRO A 648 12.40 2.47 -35.92
N GLY A 649 13.26 3.07 -36.77
CA GLY A 649 13.00 4.34 -37.44
C GLY A 649 13.30 5.63 -36.66
N GLY A 650 13.58 5.57 -35.37
CA GLY A 650 14.19 6.65 -34.57
C GLY A 650 13.37 7.92 -34.32
N SER A 651 12.21 8.12 -34.94
CA SER A 651 11.36 9.28 -34.73
C SER A 651 9.92 8.85 -34.50
N TYR A 652 9.43 9.20 -33.30
CA TYR A 652 8.08 8.84 -32.85
C TYR A 652 7.35 10.05 -32.28
N GLU A 653 6.06 10.15 -32.58
CA GLU A 653 5.12 11.11 -32.03
C GLU A 653 4.22 10.40 -31.00
N TYR A 654 4.21 10.87 -29.76
CA TYR A 654 3.32 10.36 -28.72
C TYR A 654 2.01 11.15 -28.72
N LEU A 655 0.92 10.45 -28.99
CA LEU A 655 -0.45 10.96 -28.95
C LEU A 655 -1.06 10.55 -27.60
N GLU A 656 -0.90 11.41 -26.60
CA GLU A 656 -1.26 11.11 -25.19
C GLU A 656 -2.74 10.75 -25.04
N ASP A 657 -3.64 11.54 -25.62
CA ASP A 657 -5.09 11.34 -25.56
C ASP A 657 -5.55 10.02 -26.18
N LYS A 658 -4.74 9.42 -27.08
CA LYS A 658 -5.03 8.21 -27.82
C LYS A 658 -4.27 6.98 -27.34
N PHE A 659 -3.33 7.15 -26.39
CA PHE A 659 -2.39 6.11 -25.98
C PHE A 659 -1.67 5.44 -27.17
N VAL A 660 -1.19 6.25 -28.13
CA VAL A 660 -0.58 5.79 -29.37
C VAL A 660 0.83 6.39 -29.50
N LEU A 661 1.81 5.56 -29.86
CA LEU A 661 3.13 5.99 -30.29
C LEU A 661 3.25 5.75 -31.79
N LYS A 662 3.24 6.82 -32.59
CA LYS A 662 3.21 6.79 -34.04
C LYS A 662 4.57 7.10 -34.63
N GLY A 663 5.09 6.22 -35.46
CA GLY A 663 6.38 6.37 -36.14
C GLY A 663 6.46 5.43 -37.33
N GLU A 664 7.64 4.86 -37.61
CA GLU A 664 7.83 3.86 -38.65
C GLU A 664 6.91 2.64 -38.39
N ARG A 665 6.81 2.23 -37.13
CA ARG A 665 5.80 1.29 -36.64
C ARG A 665 4.89 2.03 -35.65
N THR A 666 3.61 1.74 -35.66
CA THR A 666 2.66 2.33 -34.72
C THR A 666 2.37 1.33 -33.62
N PHE A 667 2.42 1.77 -32.36
CA PHE A 667 2.10 0.97 -31.18
C PHE A 667 0.87 1.52 -30.47
N ARG A 668 -0.09 0.63 -30.17
CA ARG A 668 -1.32 0.94 -29.45
C ARG A 668 -1.47 0.01 -28.27
N LEU A 669 -2.20 0.45 -27.25
CA LEU A 669 -2.61 -0.43 -26.16
C LEU A 669 -3.32 -1.67 -26.73
N GLY A 670 -2.95 -2.86 -26.23
CA GLY A 670 -3.52 -4.14 -26.65
C GLY A 670 -2.87 -4.77 -27.88
N ASP A 671 -1.94 -4.10 -28.56
CA ASP A 671 -1.23 -4.71 -29.70
C ASP A 671 -0.38 -5.91 -29.20
N ARG A 672 -0.45 -7.04 -29.94
CA ARG A 672 0.44 -8.20 -29.69
C ARG A 672 1.76 -7.95 -30.42
N ILE A 673 2.86 -8.13 -29.68
CA ILE A 673 4.21 -7.94 -30.18
C ILE A 673 5.11 -9.08 -29.68
N LYS A 674 6.15 -9.39 -30.44
CA LYS A 674 7.16 -10.34 -30.02
C LYS A 674 8.36 -9.57 -29.46
N ILE A 675 8.74 -9.86 -28.21
CA ILE A 675 9.81 -9.19 -27.50
C ILE A 675 10.99 -10.16 -27.25
N ARG A 676 12.15 -9.58 -27.02
CA ARG A 676 13.33 -10.25 -26.46
C ARG A 676 13.72 -9.56 -25.16
N VAL A 677 14.12 -10.34 -24.18
CA VAL A 677 14.65 -9.83 -22.91
C VAL A 677 16.08 -9.37 -23.11
N ASP A 678 16.35 -8.08 -22.94
CA ASP A 678 17.69 -7.51 -23.10
C ASP A 678 18.45 -7.43 -21.77
N GLY A 679 17.74 -7.34 -20.64
CA GLY A 679 18.29 -7.21 -19.30
C GLY A 679 17.28 -6.63 -18.33
N CYS A 680 17.80 -6.07 -17.23
CA CYS A 680 16.97 -5.48 -16.17
C CYS A 680 17.56 -4.15 -15.70
N ASP A 681 16.70 -3.15 -15.55
CA ASP A 681 17.01 -1.87 -14.89
C ASP A 681 16.74 -2.01 -13.38
N TRP A 682 17.78 -2.37 -12.63
CA TRP A 682 17.69 -2.56 -11.17
C TRP A 682 17.38 -1.26 -10.42
N GLY A 683 17.72 -0.10 -10.99
CA GLY A 683 17.43 1.19 -10.36
C GLY A 683 15.94 1.55 -10.39
N ASN A 684 15.24 1.11 -11.42
CA ASN A 684 13.80 1.31 -11.59
C ASN A 684 12.97 0.03 -11.37
N MET A 685 13.61 -1.06 -10.91
CA MET A 685 12.99 -2.37 -10.68
C MET A 685 12.14 -2.83 -11.86
N ARG A 686 12.76 -2.88 -13.07
CA ARG A 686 12.01 -3.16 -14.30
C ARG A 686 12.83 -3.95 -15.33
N PRO A 687 12.23 -4.98 -15.96
CA PRO A 687 12.80 -5.64 -17.12
C PRO A 687 12.92 -4.70 -18.33
N GLU A 688 14.00 -4.81 -19.09
CA GLU A 688 14.21 -4.12 -20.34
C GLU A 688 14.05 -5.08 -21.52
N PHE A 689 13.23 -4.68 -22.47
CA PHE A 689 12.93 -5.46 -23.67
C PHE A 689 13.36 -4.75 -24.94
N SER A 690 13.45 -5.54 -26.03
CA SER A 690 13.50 -5.05 -27.41
C SER A 690 12.52 -5.86 -28.27
N LEU A 691 12.22 -5.38 -29.46
CA LEU A 691 11.42 -6.15 -30.43
C LEU A 691 12.26 -7.30 -31.00
N ALA A 692 11.71 -8.52 -30.98
CA ALA A 692 12.41 -9.70 -31.46
C ALA A 692 12.48 -9.76 -33.01
N ASP A 693 11.52 -9.11 -33.71
CA ASP A 693 11.41 -9.08 -35.16
C ASP A 693 12.26 -7.96 -35.83
N VAL A 694 12.98 -7.14 -35.02
CA VAL A 694 13.84 -6.10 -35.52
C VAL A 694 15.31 -6.51 -35.34
N PRO A 695 16.13 -6.57 -36.42
CA PRO A 695 17.55 -6.87 -36.34
C PRO A 695 18.26 -5.83 -35.45
N GLN A 696 18.94 -6.27 -34.42
CA GLN A 696 19.76 -5.37 -33.60
C GLN A 696 20.92 -4.83 -34.42
N THR A 697 20.99 -3.53 -34.61
CA THR A 697 22.23 -2.86 -34.98
C THR A 697 23.15 -2.96 -33.74
N HIS A 698 24.17 -3.83 -33.82
CA HIS A 698 25.14 -4.00 -32.75
C HIS A 698 25.87 -2.69 -32.45
N SER A 699 25.36 -1.91 -31.54
CA SER A 699 26.17 -0.98 -30.78
C SER A 699 26.88 -1.77 -29.70
N LYS A 700 28.23 -1.87 -29.81
CA LYS A 700 29.05 -2.52 -28.78
C LYS A 700 28.67 -1.97 -27.40
N PRO A 701 28.58 -2.82 -26.36
CA PRO A 701 28.30 -2.35 -25.01
C PRO A 701 29.40 -1.36 -24.62
N SER A 702 29.03 -0.13 -24.37
CA SER A 702 29.89 0.86 -23.75
C SER A 702 30.05 0.46 -22.28
N ALA A 703 31.16 -0.21 -21.99
CA ALA A 703 31.66 -0.39 -20.64
C ALA A 703 32.10 0.97 -20.08
N GLU A 704 31.16 1.78 -19.62
CA GLU A 704 31.42 2.95 -18.78
C GLU A 704 30.12 3.48 -18.15
N SER A 705 29.78 2.95 -16.99
CA SER A 705 28.90 3.66 -16.08
C SER A 705 29.44 3.54 -14.66
N GLY A 706 30.29 4.48 -14.31
CA GLY A 706 30.87 4.50 -12.96
C GLY A 706 31.86 5.62 -12.71
N LYS A 707 31.64 6.83 -13.26
CA LYS A 707 32.34 8.04 -12.73
C LYS A 707 31.55 9.30 -13.07
N ARG A 708 30.65 9.71 -12.19
CA ARG A 708 30.14 11.08 -12.20
C ARG A 708 31.24 12.01 -11.69
N ARG A 709 31.84 12.77 -12.59
CA ARG A 709 32.68 13.93 -12.23
C ARG A 709 31.80 15.09 -11.83
N ALA A 710 32.00 15.57 -10.62
CA ALA A 710 31.57 16.89 -10.18
C ALA A 710 32.34 17.94 -11.01
N GLY A 711 31.61 18.73 -11.76
CA GLY A 711 32.15 19.87 -12.52
C GLY A 711 31.67 21.17 -11.89
N ASP A 712 32.59 21.85 -11.24
CA ASP A 712 32.49 23.25 -10.86
C ASP A 712 32.36 24.13 -12.09
N LYS A 713 31.41 25.03 -12.13
CA LYS A 713 31.32 26.14 -13.06
C LYS A 713 31.03 27.43 -12.31
N ASN A 714 32.08 28.17 -12.05
CA ASN A 714 32.00 29.61 -11.88
C ASN A 714 32.46 30.27 -13.17
N GLY A 715 31.56 30.95 -13.85
CA GLY A 715 31.86 31.74 -15.02
C GLY A 715 31.91 33.23 -14.69
N THR A 716 32.95 33.88 -15.15
CA THR A 716 32.94 35.33 -15.36
C THR A 716 33.51 35.65 -16.75
N GLN A 717 32.67 36.32 -17.54
CA GLN A 717 33.07 36.97 -18.81
C GLN A 717 34.11 38.03 -18.60
N LYS A 718 35.07 38.14 -19.52
CA LYS A 718 35.46 39.42 -20.15
C LYS A 718 36.33 39.23 -21.40
N ASP A 719 36.01 40.05 -22.37
CA ASP A 719 36.57 40.29 -23.68
C ASP A 719 38.08 40.55 -23.76
N GLY A 720 38.68 40.27 -24.93
CA GLY A 720 39.80 41.02 -25.41
C GLY A 720 40.85 40.30 -26.26
N ARG A 721 40.67 40.32 -27.55
CA ARG A 721 41.59 40.46 -28.73
C ARG A 721 43.11 40.22 -28.59
N HIS A 722 43.59 39.54 -29.65
CA HIS A 722 44.86 39.65 -30.40
C HIS A 722 46.10 38.88 -29.90
N GLY A 723 46.56 37.94 -30.73
CA GLY A 723 47.71 38.13 -31.60
C GLY A 723 48.98 37.37 -31.19
N GLY A 724 49.50 36.56 -32.03
CA GLY A 724 50.95 36.44 -32.16
C GLY A 724 51.65 35.13 -31.82
N ALA A 725 52.05 34.50 -32.79
CA ALA A 725 52.92 33.39 -33.09
C ALA A 725 54.20 33.19 -32.26
N LYS A 726 54.73 31.98 -32.38
CA LYS A 726 56.17 31.57 -32.45
C LYS A 726 56.82 30.90 -31.23
N GLN A 727 57.01 29.62 -31.46
CA GLN A 727 58.32 28.92 -31.51
C GLN A 727 59.15 28.64 -30.24
N ARG A 728 59.39 27.36 -30.08
CA ARG A 728 60.67 26.65 -29.89
C ARG A 728 61.36 26.51 -28.51
N ARG A 729 61.70 25.25 -28.30
CA ARG A 729 62.94 24.61 -27.77
C ARG A 729 62.96 24.21 -26.29
N LYS A 730 62.98 22.92 -26.09
CA LYS A 730 64.08 21.96 -25.80
C LYS A 730 64.88 22.19 -24.52
N SER A 731 64.89 21.12 -23.74
CA SER A 731 66.03 20.47 -22.99
C SER A 731 65.62 20.30 -21.51
N GLY A 732 65.68 19.20 -20.85
CA GLY A 732 66.69 18.13 -20.83
C GLY A 732 67.26 18.08 -19.44
N GLY A 733 67.14 16.88 -18.76
CA GLY A 733 67.93 16.72 -17.56
C GLY A 733 67.34 15.73 -16.54
N LYS A 734 67.68 14.48 -16.62
CA LYS A 734 67.81 13.47 -15.54
C LYS A 734 69.25 13.50 -15.04
N PRO A 735 69.75 12.75 -14.04
CA PRO A 735 69.17 12.07 -12.86
C PRO A 735 70.09 12.18 -11.59
N ARG A 736 69.78 11.45 -10.50
CA ARG A 736 70.64 10.66 -9.59
C ARG A 736 70.04 10.63 -8.15
N ARG A 737 69.69 9.45 -7.62
CA ARG A 737 70.44 8.41 -6.84
C ARG A 737 70.97 8.87 -5.47
N GLY A 738 70.66 8.02 -4.46
CA GLY A 738 71.25 7.86 -3.14
C GLY A 738 70.23 7.28 -2.17
N GLU A 739 70.11 6.03 -1.88
CA GLU A 739 70.86 5.04 -1.11
C GLU A 739 71.01 5.39 0.38
N GLY A 740 70.61 4.43 1.22
CA GLY A 740 71.09 4.18 2.60
C GLY A 740 69.99 3.83 3.57
N ARG A 741 69.70 2.56 3.85
CA ARG A 741 70.18 1.66 4.92
C ARG A 741 70.02 2.27 6.34
N ALA A 742 69.62 1.62 7.42
CA ALA A 742 69.44 0.22 7.79
C ALA A 742 68.79 0.16 9.21
N GLU A 743 68.16 -0.97 9.52
CA GLU A 743 68.22 -1.81 10.74
C GLU A 743 67.89 -1.22 12.11
N SER A 744 67.04 -1.87 12.84
CA SER A 744 67.09 -2.92 13.87
C SER A 744 65.85 -2.80 14.74
N GLY A 745 65.03 -3.77 15.06
CA GLY A 745 65.25 -5.05 15.65
C GLY A 745 65.10 -5.01 17.17
N LYS A 746 63.96 -5.60 17.67
CA LYS A 746 64.01 -6.50 18.82
C LYS A 746 62.58 -7.02 19.22
N LYS A 747 62.54 -8.32 19.30
CA LYS A 747 61.57 -9.18 19.94
C LYS A 747 61.53 -8.98 21.48
N TYR A 748 60.40 -9.36 22.10
CA TYR A 748 60.28 -10.24 23.29
C TYR A 748 58.80 -10.39 23.66
N THR A 749 58.19 -11.55 23.43
CA THR A 749 57.92 -12.73 24.25
C THR A 749 57.00 -12.57 25.48
N ARG A 750 55.85 -13.29 25.32
CA ARG A 750 55.16 -14.29 26.18
C ARG A 750 55.05 -14.13 27.69
N ARG A 751 53.84 -14.38 28.14
CA ARG A 751 53.28 -15.28 29.20
C ARG A 751 52.01 -14.63 29.75
N GLY A 752 50.87 -15.26 29.95
CA GLY A 752 50.53 -16.62 30.29
C GLY A 752 49.73 -16.67 31.58
N GLY A 753 48.62 -17.37 31.62
CA GLY A 753 47.84 -17.68 32.80
C GLY A 753 46.55 -16.88 32.94
N GLY A 754 45.39 -17.42 33.09
CA GLY A 754 44.92 -18.75 33.43
C GLY A 754 43.88 -18.67 34.53
N HIS A 755 42.73 -19.25 34.32
CA HIS A 755 41.78 -19.80 35.26
C HIS A 755 40.70 -18.96 35.94
N ARG A 756 39.51 -19.37 35.63
CA ARG A 756 38.41 -20.06 36.36
C ARG A 756 37.34 -19.18 37.03
N ARG A 757 36.14 -19.37 36.50
CA ARG A 757 34.87 -19.91 37.06
C ARG A 757 34.24 -19.24 38.28
N ARG A 758 32.94 -19.08 38.09
CA ARG A 758 31.79 -19.17 39.00
C ARG A 758 31.18 -17.84 39.46
N GLY A 759 29.88 -17.82 39.14
CA GLY A 759 28.84 -17.03 39.72
C GLY A 759 27.71 -16.85 38.73
#